data_ace921ae2eedc5d55f794d75a9b4778d
#
_entry.id   ace921ae2eedc5d55f794d75a9b4778d
#
_cell.length_a   1.000
_cell.length_b   1.000
_cell.length_c   1.000
_cell.angle_alpha   90.00
_cell.angle_beta   90.00
_cell.angle_gamma   90.00
#
_symmetry.space_group_name_H-M   'P 1'
#
loop_
_entity.id
_entity.type
_entity.pdbx_description
1 polymer ?
#
loop_
_entity_poly.entity_id
_entity_poly.type
_entity_poly.pdbx_seq_one_letter_code
_entity_poly.pdbx_strand_id
1 'polypeptide(L)'
;MTDAPDYKSTVFLPVTDFPMKAGLAQKEPAIAAQWAAMDLYGKLREKRSGRERFILHDGPPYANGDIHMGHAMNKVLKDIIVRSQSLLGKDAPYVPGWDCHGLPIEWKIEEEYRKKKLNKDEVPAQEFRAQCRAYADRWVGVQKEQFKRLGVMGDWADPYLTMKFDAEATIVGELLKFAESGQLYRGAKPVMWSPVEKTALAEAEVEYEDVTSTQIDVAFLIEKAPNAPELEGAYAVIWTTTPWTIPVNQAIAYGDVSYTVLHAGGQRYVVAAQLAEAFASRTNLVVSGISSPAKIDGNGEFGVFGGETYVWRTFPGSMLEGAIARHPMANSLRHPGESRDPASSSATPQEGSETPDQVRGDGSAKAPLNFFDRPRPFLPADHVTTDAGTGLVHMAPDHGEEDFIACKALGIDPVFAVNDSGFYRDDWEWLPGQGSVINTKFNGPDGPICTDLRAAGALLSASDFRHSYPHSWRSKARIIYRCTPQWFIPMDRSANNARPGDGRSAEVGEQSKPSAVSNGATLRDIALDAIAHTRWVPERSTNRIRSMVEGRPDWVISRQRAWGVPIALYVHRKSGQYLVDPAVNARIIAAFKGAGADAWFGADHQALLGPDYDLADYEVVTDILDVWFDSGSTHSFVIEARYGEGTRADLYVEGSDQHRGWFQSSLLESSGTRGRAPYDAVLTHGFALDGTGKKMSKSLGNVVDPLKIMAESGADILRVWVASTDYFDDVRIGKEVLAGSSDAYRKLRNTFRYMLGALSDYSEETEAVAYA
;
A
#
# COMPACT_ATOMS: atom_id res chain seq x y z
N MET A 1 80.92 5.45 -41.37
CA MET A 1 79.50 5.59 -40.92
C MET A 1 79.55 5.83 -39.40
N THR A 2 79.35 7.04 -38.99
CA THR A 2 79.32 7.40 -37.55
C THR A 2 78.01 6.91 -37.04
N ASP A 3 78.05 5.98 -36.08
CA ASP A 3 76.84 5.54 -35.31
C ASP A 3 76.18 6.77 -34.72
N ALA A 4 75.02 7.11 -35.21
CA ALA A 4 74.23 8.16 -34.57
C ALA A 4 73.86 7.71 -33.16
N PRO A 5 74.05 8.54 -32.11
CA PRO A 5 73.78 8.17 -30.77
C PRO A 5 72.30 7.78 -30.62
N ASP A 6 72.05 6.60 -30.09
CA ASP A 6 70.68 6.16 -29.73
C ASP A 6 70.17 6.99 -28.57
N TYR A 7 69.44 8.04 -28.86
CA TYR A 7 68.84 8.92 -27.86
C TYR A 7 67.67 8.29 -27.09
N LYS A 8 67.23 7.05 -27.43
CA LYS A 8 66.15 6.38 -26.73
C LYS A 8 66.45 6.15 -25.28
N SER A 9 67.70 5.88 -24.95
CA SER A 9 68.16 5.70 -23.56
C SER A 9 68.21 7.00 -22.73
N THR A 10 68.11 8.17 -23.37
CA THR A 10 68.08 9.48 -22.67
C THR A 10 66.68 10.01 -22.43
N VAL A 11 65.66 9.32 -22.94
CA VAL A 11 64.25 9.71 -22.74
C VAL A 11 63.71 9.04 -21.45
N PHE A 12 63.44 9.85 -20.45
CA PHE A 12 62.79 9.41 -19.23
C PHE A 12 61.31 9.14 -19.48
N LEU A 13 60.99 7.95 -19.93
CA LEU A 13 59.59 7.53 -20.13
C LEU A 13 59.04 6.97 -18.84
N PRO A 14 57.82 7.35 -18.43
CA PRO A 14 57.19 6.78 -17.27
C PRO A 14 57.10 5.25 -17.35
N VAL A 15 57.68 4.54 -16.38
CA VAL A 15 57.64 3.06 -16.30
C VAL A 15 56.67 2.66 -15.21
N THR A 16 55.68 1.81 -15.53
CA THR A 16 54.70 1.31 -14.58
C THR A 16 54.14 -0.04 -15.02
N ASP A 17 53.95 -0.94 -14.07
CA ASP A 17 53.25 -2.21 -14.25
C ASP A 17 51.74 -2.02 -14.37
N PHE A 18 51.23 -0.80 -14.16
CA PHE A 18 49.83 -0.49 -14.29
C PHE A 18 49.36 -0.67 -15.76
N PRO A 19 48.47 -1.65 -16.01
CA PRO A 19 48.22 -2.09 -17.41
C PRO A 19 47.55 -1.01 -18.24
N MET A 20 47.90 -0.94 -19.51
CA MET A 20 47.31 0.03 -20.46
C MET A 20 45.83 -0.18 -20.68
N LYS A 21 45.38 -1.43 -20.81
CA LYS A 21 43.96 -1.79 -20.99
C LYS A 21 43.28 -2.01 -19.62
N ALA A 22 42.10 -1.43 -19.41
CA ALA A 22 41.31 -1.62 -18.20
C ALA A 22 40.89 -3.08 -18.03
N GLY A 23 40.21 -3.66 -19.02
CA GLY A 23 39.74 -5.04 -19.01
C GLY A 23 38.83 -5.35 -17.81
N LEU A 24 37.96 -4.41 -17.44
CA LEU A 24 37.18 -4.45 -16.19
C LEU A 24 36.34 -5.72 -16.08
N ALA A 25 35.58 -6.05 -17.10
CA ALA A 25 34.68 -7.22 -17.07
C ALA A 25 35.41 -8.53 -16.69
N GLN A 26 36.72 -8.65 -17.05
CA GLN A 26 37.52 -9.84 -16.77
C GLN A 26 38.32 -9.70 -15.46
N LYS A 27 38.78 -8.47 -15.10
CA LYS A 27 39.64 -8.24 -13.94
C LYS A 27 38.87 -8.09 -12.63
N GLU A 28 37.73 -7.43 -12.65
CA GLU A 28 36.93 -7.17 -11.44
C GLU A 28 36.56 -8.45 -10.68
N PRO A 29 36.15 -9.56 -11.33
CA PRO A 29 35.87 -10.81 -10.62
C PRO A 29 37.10 -11.34 -9.86
N ALA A 30 38.30 -11.22 -10.45
CA ALA A 30 39.54 -11.66 -9.81
C ALA A 30 39.91 -10.74 -8.61
N ILE A 31 39.71 -9.43 -8.74
CA ILE A 31 39.91 -8.47 -7.64
C ILE A 31 38.92 -8.76 -6.49
N ALA A 32 37.64 -8.97 -6.80
CA ALA A 32 36.63 -9.33 -5.81
C ALA A 32 36.96 -10.65 -5.09
N ALA A 33 37.43 -11.66 -5.83
CA ALA A 33 37.90 -12.92 -5.26
C ALA A 33 39.12 -12.73 -4.34
N GLN A 34 40.05 -11.87 -4.71
CA GLN A 34 41.18 -11.53 -3.85
C GLN A 34 40.73 -10.84 -2.56
N TRP A 35 39.82 -9.88 -2.62
CA TRP A 35 39.23 -9.23 -1.44
C TRP A 35 38.55 -10.23 -0.50
N ALA A 36 37.80 -11.17 -1.07
CA ALA A 36 37.15 -12.23 -0.32
C ALA A 36 38.19 -13.19 0.35
N ALA A 37 39.23 -13.61 -0.42
CA ALA A 37 40.25 -14.51 0.10
C ALA A 37 41.09 -13.91 1.24
N MET A 38 41.32 -12.58 1.22
CA MET A 38 42.02 -11.87 2.28
C MET A 38 41.12 -11.44 3.45
N ASP A 39 39.81 -11.69 3.37
CA ASP A 39 38.80 -11.17 4.30
C ASP A 39 38.94 -9.64 4.50
N LEU A 40 38.91 -8.90 3.38
CA LEU A 40 39.12 -7.46 3.42
C LEU A 40 38.09 -6.76 4.30
N TYR A 41 36.82 -7.18 4.23
CA TYR A 41 35.73 -6.57 5.03
C TYR A 41 35.97 -6.82 6.54
N GLY A 42 36.27 -8.05 6.95
CA GLY A 42 36.59 -8.40 8.35
C GLY A 42 37.76 -7.60 8.89
N LYS A 43 38.85 -7.49 8.11
CA LYS A 43 40.03 -6.67 8.48
C LYS A 43 39.71 -5.18 8.65
N LEU A 44 38.83 -4.64 7.81
CA LEU A 44 38.35 -3.26 7.96
C LEU A 44 37.54 -3.08 9.24
N ARG A 45 36.68 -4.05 9.60
CA ARG A 45 35.90 -4.03 10.85
C ARG A 45 36.83 -4.08 12.06
N GLU A 46 37.80 -5.01 12.05
CA GLU A 46 38.83 -5.13 13.12
C GLU A 46 39.59 -3.83 13.29
N LYS A 47 40.13 -3.27 12.18
CA LYS A 47 40.93 -2.03 12.20
C LYS A 47 40.11 -0.81 12.70
N ARG A 48 38.80 -0.81 12.53
CA ARG A 48 37.92 0.29 12.93
C ARG A 48 37.22 0.04 14.27
N SER A 49 37.40 -1.13 14.87
CA SER A 49 36.82 -1.46 16.16
C SER A 49 37.16 -0.43 17.24
N GLY A 50 36.18 -0.03 18.03
CA GLY A 50 36.29 1.00 19.08
C GLY A 50 36.32 2.45 18.57
N ARG A 51 36.20 2.69 17.28
CA ARG A 51 36.00 4.03 16.71
C ARG A 51 34.55 4.46 16.81
N GLU A 52 34.28 5.76 16.54
CA GLU A 52 32.92 6.28 16.38
C GLU A 52 32.19 5.45 15.35
N ARG A 53 31.03 4.93 15.74
CA ARG A 53 30.19 4.09 14.85
C ARG A 53 29.36 4.94 13.90
N PHE A 54 29.18 4.46 12.68
CA PHE A 54 28.25 5.02 11.70
C PHE A 54 27.43 3.88 11.12
N ILE A 55 26.15 3.81 11.48
CA ILE A 55 25.21 2.76 11.06
C ILE A 55 24.37 3.25 9.89
N LEU A 56 24.71 2.77 8.68
CA LEU A 56 23.82 2.85 7.55
C LEU A 56 22.96 1.59 7.54
N HIS A 57 21.65 1.73 7.77
CA HIS A 57 20.73 0.60 7.70
C HIS A 57 20.27 0.39 6.27
N ASP A 58 20.33 -0.86 5.80
CA ASP A 58 19.94 -1.26 4.46
C ASP A 58 18.45 -1.57 4.41
N GLY A 59 17.68 -0.89 3.54
CA GLY A 59 16.32 -1.30 3.23
C GLY A 59 16.34 -2.62 2.46
N PRO A 60 15.52 -3.61 2.86
CA PRO A 60 15.57 -4.94 2.28
C PRO A 60 14.91 -4.99 0.90
N PRO A 61 15.65 -5.30 -0.18
CA PRO A 61 15.00 -5.64 -1.44
C PRO A 61 14.24 -6.95 -1.32
N TYR A 62 13.20 -7.12 -2.13
CA TYR A 62 12.50 -8.38 -2.23
C TYR A 62 13.41 -9.48 -2.78
N ALA A 63 13.36 -10.66 -2.15
CA ALA A 63 14.03 -11.88 -2.62
C ALA A 63 13.31 -12.48 -3.85
N ASN A 64 13.25 -11.73 -4.94
CA ASN A 64 12.46 -12.09 -6.13
C ASN A 64 13.03 -11.48 -7.43
N GLY A 65 13.66 -12.30 -8.26
CA GLY A 65 14.21 -11.90 -9.55
C GLY A 65 15.61 -11.29 -9.49
N ASP A 66 16.19 -11.07 -10.65
CA ASP A 66 17.51 -10.43 -10.80
C ASP A 66 17.47 -8.96 -10.39
N ILE A 67 18.63 -8.42 -10.00
CA ILE A 67 18.76 -7.00 -9.69
C ILE A 67 18.48 -6.15 -10.95
N HIS A 68 17.83 -5.02 -10.74
CA HIS A 68 17.58 -4.02 -11.78
C HIS A 68 18.42 -2.75 -11.55
N MET A 69 18.33 -1.79 -12.45
CA MET A 69 19.14 -0.57 -12.39
C MET A 69 18.92 0.26 -11.12
N GLY A 70 17.67 0.30 -10.59
CA GLY A 70 17.38 0.95 -9.31
C GLY A 70 18.13 0.29 -8.15
N HIS A 71 18.17 -1.04 -8.08
CA HIS A 71 18.97 -1.77 -7.09
C HIS A 71 20.47 -1.45 -7.24
N ALA A 72 20.99 -1.42 -8.46
CA ALA A 72 22.40 -1.13 -8.70
C ALA A 72 22.77 0.28 -8.23
N MET A 73 21.95 1.28 -8.56
CA MET A 73 22.15 2.67 -8.12
C MET A 73 22.12 2.79 -6.61
N ASN A 74 21.07 2.26 -5.97
CA ASN A 74 20.89 2.30 -4.53
C ASN A 74 22.04 1.65 -3.76
N LYS A 75 22.42 0.43 -4.14
CA LYS A 75 23.51 -0.30 -3.47
C LYS A 75 24.88 0.34 -3.70
N VAL A 76 25.12 0.95 -4.85
CA VAL A 76 26.36 1.72 -5.11
C VAL A 76 26.41 2.98 -4.25
N LEU A 77 25.31 3.73 -4.13
CA LEU A 77 25.25 4.91 -3.24
C LEU A 77 25.56 4.52 -1.80
N LYS A 78 24.93 3.48 -1.28
CA LYS A 78 25.18 2.96 0.08
C LYS A 78 26.63 2.54 0.27
N ASP A 79 27.21 1.82 -0.68
CA ASP A 79 28.61 1.38 -0.63
C ASP A 79 29.59 2.57 -0.65
N ILE A 80 29.32 3.61 -1.45
CA ILE A 80 30.11 4.83 -1.47
C ILE A 80 30.06 5.53 -0.11
N ILE A 81 28.86 5.66 0.49
CA ILE A 81 28.69 6.30 1.80
C ILE A 81 29.44 5.51 2.88
N VAL A 82 29.26 4.19 2.97
CA VAL A 82 29.91 3.34 3.96
C VAL A 82 31.43 3.40 3.83
N ARG A 83 31.96 3.32 2.60
CA ARG A 83 33.41 3.43 2.35
C ARG A 83 33.94 4.81 2.72
N SER A 84 33.23 5.90 2.39
CA SER A 84 33.66 7.26 2.73
C SER A 84 33.70 7.46 4.24
N GLN A 85 32.71 7.00 4.99
CA GLN A 85 32.70 7.07 6.45
C GLN A 85 33.83 6.23 7.07
N SER A 86 34.10 5.05 6.50
CA SER A 86 35.24 4.25 6.92
C SER A 86 36.59 4.93 6.61
N LEU A 87 36.74 5.59 5.45
CA LEU A 87 37.94 6.37 5.11
C LEU A 87 38.14 7.58 6.03
N LEU A 88 37.05 8.20 6.48
CA LEU A 88 37.06 9.27 7.48
C LEU A 88 37.36 8.78 8.90
N GLY A 89 37.60 7.49 9.09
CA GLY A 89 38.05 6.90 10.33
C GLY A 89 37.00 6.25 11.21
N LYS A 90 35.72 6.28 10.80
CA LYS A 90 34.64 5.71 11.57
C LYS A 90 34.54 4.18 11.42
N ASP A 91 33.92 3.53 12.40
CA ASP A 91 33.46 2.15 12.30
C ASP A 91 32.10 2.15 11.59
N ALA A 92 32.11 1.90 10.27
CA ALA A 92 30.94 1.93 9.42
C ALA A 92 30.59 0.50 8.94
N PRO A 93 29.88 -0.32 9.76
CA PRO A 93 29.40 -1.62 9.35
C PRO A 93 28.29 -1.49 8.31
N TYR A 94 28.21 -2.48 7.40
CA TYR A 94 27.10 -2.62 6.46
C TYR A 94 26.57 -4.04 6.49
N VAL A 95 25.31 -4.19 6.93
CA VAL A 95 24.61 -5.46 7.01
C VAL A 95 23.56 -5.49 5.91
N PRO A 96 23.80 -6.22 4.81
CA PRO A 96 22.80 -6.36 3.76
C PRO A 96 21.60 -7.17 4.23
N GLY A 97 20.42 -6.92 3.66
CA GLY A 97 19.22 -7.67 4.02
C GLY A 97 18.27 -7.91 2.88
N TRP A 98 17.29 -8.78 3.13
CA TRP A 98 16.23 -9.13 2.19
C TRP A 98 14.88 -9.26 2.86
N ASP A 99 13.86 -8.77 2.13
CA ASP A 99 12.47 -9.04 2.42
C ASP A 99 12.06 -10.35 1.73
N CYS A 100 11.64 -11.32 2.53
CA CYS A 100 11.45 -12.69 2.09
C CYS A 100 10.00 -13.16 2.14
N HIS A 101 9.04 -12.32 2.55
CA HIS A 101 7.64 -12.63 2.70
C HIS A 101 6.74 -11.91 1.69
N GLY A 102 5.44 -12.18 1.78
CA GLY A 102 4.39 -11.45 1.12
C GLY A 102 4.09 -11.87 -0.31
N LEU A 103 3.15 -11.14 -0.87
CA LEU A 103 2.56 -11.39 -2.18
C LEU A 103 3.56 -11.52 -3.35
N PRO A 104 4.68 -10.78 -3.42
CA PRO A 104 5.60 -10.90 -4.55
C PRO A 104 6.20 -12.29 -4.73
N ILE A 105 6.45 -13.02 -3.64
CA ILE A 105 7.02 -14.36 -3.64
C ILE A 105 5.90 -15.39 -3.80
N GLU A 106 4.85 -15.28 -3.00
CA GLU A 106 3.70 -16.15 -3.03
C GLU A 106 3.08 -16.25 -4.42
N TRP A 107 2.89 -15.09 -5.09
CA TRP A 107 2.35 -15.01 -6.44
C TRP A 107 3.17 -15.81 -7.47
N LYS A 108 4.51 -15.83 -7.32
CA LYS A 108 5.37 -16.59 -8.23
C LYS A 108 5.17 -18.08 -8.10
N ILE A 109 5.02 -18.58 -6.88
CA ILE A 109 4.71 -19.98 -6.64
C ILE A 109 3.29 -20.30 -7.13
N GLU A 110 2.32 -19.42 -6.88
CA GLU A 110 0.96 -19.57 -7.38
C GLU A 110 0.91 -19.59 -8.92
N GLU A 111 1.70 -18.75 -9.62
CA GLU A 111 1.83 -18.81 -11.08
C GLU A 111 2.35 -20.18 -11.57
N GLU A 112 3.24 -20.84 -10.82
CA GLU A 112 3.72 -22.19 -11.16
C GLU A 112 2.61 -23.23 -11.02
N TYR A 113 1.77 -23.13 -9.97
CA TYR A 113 0.58 -23.99 -9.82
C TYR A 113 -0.41 -23.78 -10.96
N ARG A 114 -0.72 -22.53 -11.30
CA ARG A 114 -1.63 -22.19 -12.40
C ARG A 114 -1.13 -22.73 -13.75
N LYS A 115 0.18 -22.64 -14.02
CA LYS A 115 0.79 -23.24 -15.23
C LYS A 115 0.61 -24.76 -15.30
N LYS A 116 0.62 -25.41 -14.15
CA LYS A 116 0.38 -26.87 -14.01
C LYS A 116 -1.12 -27.21 -13.96
N LYS A 117 -2.02 -26.20 -14.01
CA LYS A 117 -3.48 -26.33 -13.85
C LYS A 117 -3.88 -26.94 -12.49
N LEU A 118 -3.10 -26.64 -11.45
CA LEU A 118 -3.34 -27.01 -10.08
C LEU A 118 -3.85 -25.79 -9.30
N ASN A 119 -4.68 -26.06 -8.28
CA ASN A 119 -5.16 -25.04 -7.36
C ASN A 119 -4.28 -25.02 -6.09
N LYS A 120 -3.70 -23.87 -5.76
CA LYS A 120 -2.88 -23.71 -4.54
C LYS A 120 -3.67 -23.97 -3.25
N ASP A 121 -4.98 -23.68 -3.27
CA ASP A 121 -5.85 -23.80 -2.09
C ASP A 121 -6.13 -25.28 -1.72
N GLU A 122 -5.78 -26.22 -2.60
CA GLU A 122 -5.86 -27.67 -2.38
C GLU A 122 -4.55 -28.24 -1.81
N VAL A 123 -3.50 -27.43 -1.70
CA VAL A 123 -2.18 -27.85 -1.19
C VAL A 123 -2.11 -27.58 0.31
N PRO A 124 -1.54 -28.51 1.12
CA PRO A 124 -1.32 -28.22 2.54
C PRO A 124 -0.52 -26.92 2.74
N ALA A 125 -1.00 -26.05 3.62
CA ALA A 125 -0.40 -24.73 3.86
C ALA A 125 1.11 -24.80 4.15
N GLN A 126 1.54 -25.77 4.95
CA GLN A 126 2.96 -25.99 5.28
C GLN A 126 3.81 -26.30 4.04
N GLU A 127 3.30 -27.12 3.13
CA GLU A 127 4.02 -27.46 1.88
C GLU A 127 4.15 -26.22 0.99
N PHE A 128 3.06 -25.47 0.82
CA PHE A 128 3.08 -24.24 0.04
C PHE A 128 4.04 -23.20 0.62
N ARG A 129 4.02 -23.01 1.95
CA ARG A 129 4.94 -22.10 2.66
C ARG A 129 6.40 -22.53 2.51
N ALA A 130 6.69 -23.85 2.59
CA ALA A 130 8.04 -24.37 2.37
C ALA A 130 8.57 -24.07 0.96
N GLN A 131 7.70 -24.12 -0.07
CA GLN A 131 8.06 -23.77 -1.44
C GLN A 131 8.35 -22.26 -1.57
N CYS A 132 7.57 -21.40 -0.92
CA CYS A 132 7.82 -19.95 -0.89
C CYS A 132 9.15 -19.64 -0.22
N ARG A 133 9.46 -20.26 0.93
CA ARG A 133 10.74 -20.12 1.64
C ARG A 133 11.92 -20.54 0.77
N ALA A 134 11.83 -21.70 0.11
CA ALA A 134 12.88 -22.18 -0.78
C ALA A 134 13.09 -21.29 -2.01
N TYR A 135 12.02 -20.70 -2.53
CA TYR A 135 12.08 -19.71 -3.60
C TYR A 135 12.83 -18.44 -3.17
N ALA A 136 12.46 -17.90 -2.00
CA ALA A 136 13.11 -16.70 -1.45
C ALA A 136 14.60 -16.95 -1.18
N ASP A 137 14.95 -18.08 -0.54
CA ASP A 137 16.34 -18.44 -0.25
C ASP A 137 17.20 -18.53 -1.52
N ARG A 138 16.67 -19.14 -2.58
CA ARG A 138 17.35 -19.15 -3.88
C ARG A 138 17.64 -17.75 -4.39
N TRP A 139 16.67 -16.83 -4.33
CA TRP A 139 16.85 -15.48 -4.85
C TRP A 139 17.74 -14.62 -3.96
N VAL A 140 17.74 -14.82 -2.65
CA VAL A 140 18.75 -14.26 -1.75
C VAL A 140 20.16 -14.64 -2.22
N GLY A 141 20.39 -15.92 -2.50
CA GLY A 141 21.68 -16.41 -3.00
C GLY A 141 22.08 -15.76 -4.33
N VAL A 142 21.17 -15.68 -5.29
CA VAL A 142 21.42 -15.07 -6.61
C VAL A 142 21.72 -13.57 -6.48
N GLN A 143 20.87 -12.82 -5.80
CA GLN A 143 21.04 -11.36 -5.67
C GLN A 143 22.30 -11.01 -4.85
N LYS A 144 22.64 -11.80 -3.83
CA LYS A 144 23.87 -11.67 -3.07
C LYS A 144 25.11 -11.70 -3.98
N GLU A 145 25.19 -12.67 -4.88
CA GLU A 145 26.32 -12.75 -5.81
C GLU A 145 26.32 -11.61 -6.85
N GLN A 146 25.15 -11.14 -7.26
CA GLN A 146 25.00 -9.99 -8.15
C GLN A 146 25.45 -8.67 -7.48
N PHE A 147 25.12 -8.47 -6.20
CA PHE A 147 25.60 -7.30 -5.44
C PHE A 147 27.11 -7.37 -5.15
N LYS A 148 27.64 -8.55 -4.85
CA LYS A 148 29.09 -8.76 -4.73
C LYS A 148 29.79 -8.48 -6.05
N ARG A 149 29.21 -8.89 -7.20
CA ARG A 149 29.74 -8.58 -8.52
C ARG A 149 29.73 -7.07 -8.84
N LEU A 150 28.78 -6.31 -8.27
CA LEU A 150 28.72 -4.86 -8.36
C LEU A 150 29.83 -4.17 -7.53
N GLY A 151 30.54 -4.93 -6.70
CA GLY A 151 31.63 -4.46 -5.83
C GLY A 151 31.16 -3.91 -4.49
N VAL A 152 29.93 -4.20 -4.07
CA VAL A 152 29.40 -3.78 -2.76
C VAL A 152 30.08 -4.57 -1.65
N MET A 153 30.63 -3.87 -0.65
CA MET A 153 31.20 -4.47 0.56
C MET A 153 30.20 -4.51 1.69
N GLY A 154 30.17 -5.62 2.42
CA GLY A 154 29.26 -5.78 3.57
C GLY A 154 29.44 -7.13 4.25
N ASP A 155 28.69 -7.35 5.30
CA ASP A 155 28.62 -8.61 6.03
C ASP A 155 27.79 -9.64 5.24
N TRP A 156 28.40 -10.19 4.20
CA TRP A 156 27.77 -11.20 3.35
C TRP A 156 27.68 -12.57 4.02
N ALA A 157 28.37 -12.77 5.13
CA ALA A 157 28.35 -14.03 5.89
C ALA A 157 27.09 -14.13 6.75
N ASP A 158 26.64 -13.00 7.33
CA ASP A 158 25.45 -12.94 8.17
C ASP A 158 24.50 -11.80 7.77
N PRO A 159 23.88 -11.89 6.57
CA PRO A 159 22.84 -10.96 6.17
C PRO A 159 21.60 -11.14 7.03
N TYR A 160 20.77 -10.09 7.14
CA TYR A 160 19.47 -10.25 7.75
C TYR A 160 18.42 -10.68 6.71
N LEU A 161 17.52 -11.56 7.12
CA LEU A 161 16.39 -12.01 6.29
C LEU A 161 15.13 -11.94 7.16
N THR A 162 14.05 -11.36 6.65
CA THR A 162 12.79 -11.30 7.40
C THR A 162 12.24 -12.69 7.73
N MET A 163 12.61 -13.73 6.95
CA MET A 163 12.22 -15.13 7.18
C MET A 163 13.15 -15.93 8.12
N LYS A 164 14.18 -15.32 8.74
CA LYS A 164 14.92 -15.98 9.84
C LYS A 164 14.01 -16.09 11.05
N PHE A 165 14.07 -17.23 11.76
CA PHE A 165 13.17 -17.50 12.89
C PHE A 165 13.27 -16.46 14.01
N ASP A 166 14.46 -15.95 14.31
CA ASP A 166 14.63 -14.86 15.28
C ASP A 166 14.01 -13.55 14.78
N ALA A 167 14.06 -13.28 13.48
CA ALA A 167 13.40 -12.14 12.87
C ALA A 167 11.87 -12.29 12.94
N GLU A 168 11.32 -13.42 12.49
CA GLU A 168 9.88 -13.72 12.57
C GLU A 168 9.37 -13.62 14.02
N ALA A 169 10.13 -14.13 15.00
CA ALA A 169 9.80 -14.02 16.42
C ALA A 169 9.81 -12.56 16.91
N THR A 170 10.74 -11.74 16.42
CA THR A 170 10.79 -10.32 16.78
C THR A 170 9.67 -9.53 16.13
N ILE A 171 9.33 -9.80 14.87
CA ILE A 171 8.20 -9.19 14.15
C ILE A 171 6.89 -9.45 14.90
N VAL A 172 6.63 -10.70 15.32
CA VAL A 172 5.48 -11.02 16.19
C VAL A 172 5.57 -10.27 17.51
N GLY A 173 6.76 -10.18 18.11
CA GLY A 173 6.96 -9.42 19.34
C GLY A 173 6.61 -7.93 19.20
N GLU A 174 6.93 -7.30 18.07
CA GLU A 174 6.54 -5.91 17.78
C GLU A 174 5.00 -5.78 17.64
N LEU A 175 4.34 -6.71 16.96
CA LEU A 175 2.87 -6.77 16.89
C LEU A 175 2.24 -6.89 18.28
N LEU A 176 2.76 -7.78 19.13
CA LEU A 176 2.25 -7.98 20.47
C LEU A 176 2.41 -6.72 21.35
N LYS A 177 3.44 -5.89 21.14
CA LYS A 177 3.56 -4.58 21.79
C LYS A 177 2.43 -3.62 21.40
N PHE A 178 2.01 -3.60 20.12
CA PHE A 178 0.84 -2.84 19.70
C PHE A 178 -0.46 -3.38 20.36
N ALA A 179 -0.58 -4.70 20.46
CA ALA A 179 -1.72 -5.31 21.14
C ALA A 179 -1.75 -4.96 22.64
N GLU A 180 -0.62 -5.06 23.35
CA GLU A 180 -0.47 -4.76 24.76
C GLU A 180 -0.74 -3.28 25.09
N SER A 181 -0.34 -2.36 24.20
CA SER A 181 -0.60 -0.93 24.36
C SER A 181 -2.04 -0.52 23.97
N GLY A 182 -2.86 -1.46 23.47
CA GLY A 182 -4.21 -1.19 22.97
C GLY A 182 -4.24 -0.43 21.64
N GLN A 183 -3.11 -0.30 20.96
CA GLN A 183 -3.00 0.32 19.64
C GLN A 183 -3.21 -0.70 18.51
N LEU A 184 -4.10 -1.64 18.72
CA LEU A 184 -4.54 -2.61 17.73
C LEU A 184 -6.04 -2.81 17.88
N TYR A 185 -6.76 -2.94 16.76
CA TYR A 185 -8.17 -3.31 16.82
C TYR A 185 -8.58 -4.11 15.60
N ARG A 186 -9.63 -4.94 15.75
CA ARG A 186 -10.33 -5.62 14.67
C ARG A 186 -11.58 -4.83 14.32
N GLY A 187 -11.81 -4.56 13.05
CA GLY A 187 -12.99 -3.81 12.60
C GLY A 187 -13.33 -4.12 11.15
N ALA A 188 -14.60 -3.91 10.77
CA ALA A 188 -15.03 -3.98 9.39
C ALA A 188 -15.12 -2.57 8.84
N LYS A 189 -14.29 -2.26 7.85
CA LYS A 189 -14.27 -1.00 7.09
C LYS A 189 -14.03 -1.31 5.61
N PRO A 190 -14.46 -0.44 4.68
CA PRO A 190 -14.03 -0.54 3.29
C PRO A 190 -12.51 -0.43 3.19
N VAL A 191 -11.87 -1.45 2.63
CA VAL A 191 -10.43 -1.47 2.38
C VAL A 191 -10.18 -1.73 0.90
N MET A 192 -9.03 -1.28 0.39
CA MET A 192 -8.58 -1.64 -0.95
C MET A 192 -8.41 -3.15 -1.03
N TRP A 193 -9.12 -3.78 -1.94
CA TRP A 193 -9.22 -5.24 -2.06
C TRP A 193 -8.95 -5.69 -3.49
N SER A 194 -8.10 -6.68 -3.64
CA SER A 194 -7.90 -7.35 -4.92
C SER A 194 -8.75 -8.62 -5.01
N PRO A 195 -9.76 -8.67 -5.90
CA PRO A 195 -10.54 -9.88 -6.14
C PRO A 195 -9.72 -11.02 -6.78
N VAL A 196 -8.61 -10.69 -7.44
CA VAL A 196 -7.73 -11.67 -8.10
C VAL A 196 -6.80 -12.34 -7.10
N GLU A 197 -6.19 -11.55 -6.22
CA GLU A 197 -5.32 -12.03 -5.14
C GLU A 197 -6.12 -12.44 -3.88
N LYS A 198 -7.40 -12.06 -3.78
CA LYS A 198 -8.30 -12.31 -2.65
C LYS A 198 -7.74 -11.81 -1.32
N THR A 199 -7.23 -10.59 -1.31
CA THR A 199 -6.63 -9.99 -0.12
C THR A 199 -6.77 -8.48 -0.10
N ALA A 200 -6.71 -7.89 1.10
CA ALA A 200 -6.55 -6.46 1.28
C ALA A 200 -5.17 -6.01 0.76
N LEU A 201 -5.10 -4.77 0.31
CA LEU A 201 -3.88 -4.12 -0.18
C LEU A 201 -3.60 -2.85 0.61
N ALA A 202 -2.32 -2.57 0.84
CA ALA A 202 -1.87 -1.28 1.32
C ALA A 202 -1.82 -0.26 0.14
N GLU A 203 -1.84 1.03 0.46
CA GLU A 203 -1.74 2.10 -0.55
C GLU A 203 -0.47 1.98 -1.42
N ALA A 204 0.65 1.52 -0.84
CA ALA A 204 1.90 1.28 -1.56
C ALA A 204 1.83 0.11 -2.57
N GLU A 205 0.80 -0.72 -2.49
CA GLU A 205 0.57 -1.88 -3.36
C GLU A 205 -0.42 -1.58 -4.49
N VAL A 206 -0.85 -0.32 -4.63
CA VAL A 206 -1.83 0.12 -5.62
C VAL A 206 -1.17 1.07 -6.61
N GLU A 207 -1.39 0.83 -7.88
CA GLU A 207 -1.00 1.69 -8.99
C GLU A 207 -2.24 2.23 -9.69
N TYR A 208 -2.17 3.46 -10.19
CA TYR A 208 -3.27 4.07 -10.91
C TYR A 208 -3.01 4.04 -12.41
N GLU A 209 -3.99 3.56 -13.17
CA GLU A 209 -3.94 3.47 -14.62
C GLU A 209 -5.14 4.19 -15.25
N ASP A 210 -4.93 4.88 -16.37
CA ASP A 210 -6.02 5.45 -17.15
C ASP A 210 -6.81 4.34 -17.84
N VAL A 211 -8.08 4.24 -17.50
CA VAL A 211 -8.99 3.24 -18.06
C VAL A 211 -10.25 3.88 -18.60
N THR A 212 -10.94 3.14 -19.48
CA THR A 212 -12.32 3.43 -19.85
C THR A 212 -13.25 2.54 -19.03
N SER A 213 -14.18 3.16 -18.31
CA SER A 213 -15.25 2.49 -17.56
C SER A 213 -16.62 2.92 -18.10
N THR A 214 -17.65 2.17 -17.80
CA THR A 214 -19.02 2.58 -18.10
C THR A 214 -19.51 3.53 -17.02
N GLN A 215 -19.88 4.74 -17.41
CA GLN A 215 -20.64 5.64 -16.55
C GLN A 215 -22.13 5.44 -16.81
N ILE A 216 -22.93 5.53 -15.74
CA ILE A 216 -24.39 5.42 -15.81
C ILE A 216 -25.09 6.52 -15.03
N ASP A 217 -26.25 6.95 -15.54
CA ASP A 217 -27.20 7.80 -14.86
C ASP A 217 -28.43 6.97 -14.51
N VAL A 218 -28.76 6.91 -13.20
CA VAL A 218 -29.85 6.05 -12.70
C VAL A 218 -30.85 6.86 -11.91
N ALA A 219 -32.13 6.67 -12.23
CA ALA A 219 -33.27 7.36 -11.64
C ALA A 219 -33.85 6.60 -10.43
N PHE A 220 -33.90 7.25 -9.27
CA PHE A 220 -34.47 6.76 -8.01
C PHE A 220 -35.76 7.53 -7.73
N LEU A 221 -36.91 6.87 -7.61
CA LEU A 221 -38.18 7.51 -7.34
C LEU A 221 -38.21 8.08 -5.92
N ILE A 222 -38.44 9.38 -5.78
CA ILE A 222 -38.68 10.05 -4.49
C ILE A 222 -40.09 9.71 -4.00
N GLU A 223 -40.21 8.96 -2.93
CA GLU A 223 -41.49 8.57 -2.34
C GLU A 223 -41.99 9.55 -1.28
N LYS A 224 -41.05 10.16 -0.54
CA LYS A 224 -41.34 11.17 0.50
C LYS A 224 -40.34 12.29 0.44
N ALA A 225 -40.78 13.51 0.62
CA ALA A 225 -39.94 14.70 0.72
C ALA A 225 -40.58 15.72 1.69
N PRO A 226 -40.42 15.55 3.02
CA PRO A 226 -41.18 16.32 4.01
C PRO A 226 -40.98 17.83 3.91
N ASN A 227 -39.76 18.28 3.54
CA ASN A 227 -39.45 19.70 3.35
C ASN A 227 -39.82 20.24 1.96
N ALA A 228 -40.07 19.35 1.00
CA ALA A 228 -40.41 19.67 -0.40
C ALA A 228 -41.43 18.67 -0.98
N PRO A 229 -42.67 18.64 -0.50
CA PRO A 229 -43.67 17.64 -0.95
C PRO A 229 -43.89 17.59 -2.48
N GLU A 230 -43.57 18.68 -3.16
CA GLU A 230 -43.66 18.77 -4.62
C GLU A 230 -42.65 17.88 -5.35
N LEU A 231 -41.57 17.43 -4.65
CA LEU A 231 -40.62 16.47 -5.19
C LEU A 231 -41.12 15.02 -5.12
N GLU A 232 -42.15 14.74 -4.36
CA GLU A 232 -42.77 13.39 -4.34
C GLU A 232 -43.24 12.98 -5.73
N GLY A 233 -42.82 11.78 -6.15
CA GLY A 233 -43.06 11.29 -7.52
C GLY A 233 -42.07 11.85 -8.57
N ALA A 234 -41.09 12.70 -8.20
CA ALA A 234 -39.98 13.01 -9.06
C ALA A 234 -38.86 11.96 -8.88
N TYR A 235 -37.89 11.96 -9.77
CA TYR A 235 -36.74 11.05 -9.71
C TYR A 235 -35.49 11.80 -9.28
N ALA A 236 -34.83 11.35 -8.22
CA ALA A 236 -33.44 11.71 -7.91
C ALA A 236 -32.52 10.97 -8.88
N VAL A 237 -31.67 11.69 -9.59
CA VAL A 237 -30.76 11.06 -10.54
C VAL A 237 -29.36 11.00 -9.93
N ILE A 238 -28.83 9.78 -9.79
CA ILE A 238 -27.45 9.55 -9.40
C ILE A 238 -26.59 9.21 -10.61
N TRP A 239 -25.30 9.50 -10.49
CA TRP A 239 -24.30 9.17 -11.48
C TRP A 239 -23.19 8.34 -10.86
N THR A 240 -22.71 7.31 -11.58
CA THR A 240 -21.59 6.52 -11.14
C THR A 240 -20.77 5.94 -12.31
N THR A 241 -19.47 5.74 -12.09
CA THR A 241 -18.55 5.01 -12.98
C THR A 241 -18.35 3.55 -12.55
N THR A 242 -19.03 3.14 -11.47
CA THR A 242 -19.00 1.79 -10.90
C THR A 242 -20.40 1.20 -10.84
N PRO A 243 -21.01 0.78 -11.97
CA PRO A 243 -22.38 0.27 -12.00
C PRO A 243 -22.67 -0.84 -11.00
N TRP A 244 -21.64 -1.65 -10.70
CA TRP A 244 -21.72 -2.76 -9.76
C TRP A 244 -21.96 -2.36 -8.29
N THR A 245 -21.88 -1.08 -7.93
CA THR A 245 -22.25 -0.62 -6.58
C THR A 245 -23.75 -0.32 -6.43
N ILE A 246 -24.50 -0.20 -7.53
CA ILE A 246 -25.95 0.01 -7.48
C ILE A 246 -26.69 -1.14 -6.77
N PRO A 247 -26.37 -2.43 -7.02
CA PRO A 247 -27.01 -3.54 -6.30
C PRO A 247 -26.83 -3.50 -4.76
N VAL A 248 -25.94 -2.69 -4.23
CA VAL A 248 -25.69 -2.55 -2.79
C VAL A 248 -25.94 -1.13 -2.29
N ASN A 249 -26.62 -0.30 -3.08
CA ASN A 249 -27.02 1.04 -2.68
C ASN A 249 -27.91 1.03 -1.44
N GLN A 250 -27.65 1.89 -0.46
CA GLN A 250 -28.44 2.00 0.77
C GLN A 250 -28.98 3.41 1.04
N ALA A 251 -28.40 4.45 0.43
CA ALA A 251 -28.81 5.85 0.62
C ALA A 251 -28.43 6.69 -0.61
N ILE A 252 -28.83 7.96 -0.60
CA ILE A 252 -28.45 8.98 -1.59
C ILE A 252 -27.87 10.17 -0.83
N ALA A 253 -26.66 10.62 -1.17
CA ALA A 253 -26.08 11.81 -0.59
C ALA A 253 -26.43 13.07 -1.40
N TYR A 254 -26.65 14.18 -0.69
CA TYR A 254 -26.80 15.53 -1.24
C TYR A 254 -25.80 16.49 -0.57
N GLY A 255 -25.37 17.50 -1.32
CA GLY A 255 -24.43 18.53 -0.86
C GLY A 255 -25.08 19.87 -0.55
N ASP A 256 -24.29 20.78 -0.01
CA ASP A 256 -24.68 22.19 0.14
C ASP A 256 -24.54 22.94 -1.21
N VAL A 257 -25.34 22.50 -2.17
CA VAL A 257 -25.40 23.03 -3.54
C VAL A 257 -26.84 23.31 -3.93
N SER A 258 -27.05 24.09 -5.01
CA SER A 258 -28.37 24.38 -5.55
C SER A 258 -28.82 23.27 -6.48
N TYR A 259 -30.04 22.78 -6.27
CA TYR A 259 -30.71 21.77 -7.11
C TYR A 259 -31.83 22.38 -7.93
N THR A 260 -32.22 21.69 -9.00
CA THR A 260 -33.35 22.06 -9.87
C THR A 260 -34.12 20.80 -10.29
N VAL A 261 -35.35 21.00 -10.77
CA VAL A 261 -36.17 19.93 -11.32
C VAL A 261 -36.34 20.13 -12.84
N LEU A 262 -35.82 19.15 -13.59
CA LEU A 262 -35.97 19.11 -15.05
C LEU A 262 -37.21 18.32 -15.43
N HIS A 263 -38.04 18.87 -16.33
CA HIS A 263 -39.21 18.19 -16.89
C HIS A 263 -38.86 17.64 -18.28
N ALA A 264 -38.92 16.35 -18.46
CA ALA A 264 -38.61 15.69 -19.73
C ALA A 264 -39.42 14.41 -19.89
N GLY A 265 -40.02 14.20 -21.05
CA GLY A 265 -40.80 12.99 -21.36
C GLY A 265 -41.97 12.71 -20.39
N GLY A 266 -42.54 13.75 -19.80
CA GLY A 266 -43.60 13.62 -18.80
C GLY A 266 -43.15 13.25 -17.40
N GLN A 267 -41.85 13.13 -17.19
CA GLN A 267 -41.22 12.84 -15.90
C GLN A 267 -40.50 14.06 -15.34
N ARG A 268 -40.16 14.04 -14.04
CA ARG A 268 -39.45 15.09 -13.30
C ARG A 268 -38.15 14.52 -12.71
N TYR A 269 -37.03 15.18 -13.00
CA TYR A 269 -35.70 14.74 -12.59
C TYR A 269 -35.01 15.80 -11.72
N VAL A 270 -34.57 15.44 -10.55
CA VAL A 270 -33.83 16.29 -9.61
C VAL A 270 -32.34 16.09 -9.85
N VAL A 271 -31.64 17.21 -10.14
CA VAL A 271 -30.18 17.26 -10.33
C VAL A 271 -29.63 18.59 -9.80
N ALA A 272 -28.33 18.69 -9.54
CA ALA A 272 -27.71 19.98 -9.24
C ALA A 272 -27.86 20.95 -10.42
N ALA A 273 -28.23 22.19 -10.14
CA ALA A 273 -28.53 23.18 -11.16
C ALA A 273 -27.35 23.41 -12.13
N GLN A 274 -26.12 23.43 -11.60
CA GLN A 274 -24.88 23.62 -12.39
C GLN A 274 -24.60 22.44 -13.36
N LEU A 275 -25.13 21.25 -13.07
CA LEU A 275 -24.92 20.04 -13.86
C LEU A 275 -26.10 19.70 -14.78
N ALA A 276 -27.17 20.48 -14.75
CA ALA A 276 -28.41 20.20 -15.45
C ALA A 276 -28.25 20.10 -16.98
N GLU A 277 -27.49 21.02 -17.59
CA GLU A 277 -27.23 21.01 -19.05
C GLU A 277 -26.35 19.81 -19.44
N ALA A 278 -25.28 19.54 -18.71
CA ALA A 278 -24.40 18.39 -18.94
C ALA A 278 -25.17 17.06 -18.80
N PHE A 279 -26.03 16.95 -17.79
CA PHE A 279 -26.89 15.80 -17.59
C PHE A 279 -27.86 15.58 -18.75
N ALA A 280 -28.63 16.61 -19.17
CA ALA A 280 -29.56 16.49 -20.27
C ALA A 280 -28.87 16.15 -21.60
N SER A 281 -27.70 16.74 -21.86
CA SER A 281 -26.90 16.42 -23.04
C SER A 281 -26.45 14.95 -23.05
N ARG A 282 -25.96 14.46 -21.90
CA ARG A 282 -25.47 13.08 -21.75
C ARG A 282 -26.58 12.04 -21.87
N THR A 283 -27.77 12.36 -21.36
CA THR A 283 -28.92 11.47 -21.39
C THR A 283 -29.79 11.61 -22.66
N ASN A 284 -29.49 12.57 -23.53
CA ASN A 284 -30.31 12.94 -24.69
C ASN A 284 -31.78 13.27 -24.33
N LEU A 285 -32.03 13.75 -23.12
CA LEU A 285 -33.37 14.16 -22.68
C LEU A 285 -33.74 15.52 -23.28
N VAL A 286 -34.90 15.57 -23.91
CA VAL A 286 -35.50 16.82 -24.36
C VAL A 286 -36.24 17.46 -23.18
N VAL A 287 -35.63 18.48 -22.60
CA VAL A 287 -36.19 19.19 -21.46
C VAL A 287 -37.29 20.11 -21.93
N SER A 288 -38.52 19.90 -21.41
CA SER A 288 -39.70 20.69 -21.72
C SER A 288 -39.98 21.80 -20.69
N GLY A 289 -39.25 21.84 -19.61
CA GLY A 289 -39.40 22.86 -18.58
C GLY A 289 -38.47 22.63 -17.38
N ILE A 290 -38.26 23.68 -16.58
CA ILE A 290 -37.44 23.67 -15.36
C ILE A 290 -38.29 24.29 -14.23
N SER A 291 -38.28 23.64 -13.05
CA SER A 291 -39.01 24.11 -11.88
C SER A 291 -38.25 23.86 -10.58
N SER A 292 -38.74 24.42 -9.50
CA SER A 292 -38.33 24.15 -8.12
C SER A 292 -39.54 24.05 -7.21
N PRO A 293 -39.39 23.53 -5.98
CA PRO A 293 -40.47 23.58 -4.98
C PRO A 293 -41.02 24.98 -4.75
N ALA A 294 -42.34 25.11 -4.58
CA ALA A 294 -43.07 26.40 -4.62
C ALA A 294 -42.80 27.36 -3.47
N LYS A 295 -42.10 26.98 -2.44
CA LYS A 295 -41.88 27.77 -1.21
C LYS A 295 -40.59 28.63 -1.19
N ILE A 296 -39.87 28.74 -2.29
CA ILE A 296 -38.64 29.54 -2.32
C ILE A 296 -38.97 30.90 -2.95
N ASP A 297 -38.97 31.92 -2.09
CA ASP A 297 -38.93 33.32 -2.48
C ASP A 297 -37.49 33.67 -2.95
N GLY A 298 -37.10 33.15 -4.10
CA GLY A 298 -35.77 33.38 -4.71
C GLY A 298 -35.95 34.06 -6.07
N ASN A 299 -35.17 35.11 -6.31
CA ASN A 299 -34.98 35.69 -7.63
C ASN A 299 -34.51 34.61 -8.60
N GLY A 300 -35.38 34.23 -9.59
CA GLY A 300 -35.00 33.27 -10.62
C GLY A 300 -33.81 33.84 -11.43
N GLU A 301 -32.72 33.06 -11.53
CA GLU A 301 -31.65 33.34 -12.46
C GLU A 301 -32.03 32.93 -13.87
N PHE A 302 -31.72 33.71 -14.88
CA PHE A 302 -31.91 33.37 -16.27
C PHE A 302 -30.72 32.58 -16.79
N GLY A 303 -30.96 31.42 -17.37
CA GLY A 303 -29.95 30.59 -18.03
C GLY A 303 -30.42 30.14 -19.41
N VAL A 304 -29.46 29.77 -20.24
CA VAL A 304 -29.74 29.19 -21.59
C VAL A 304 -29.55 27.69 -21.50
N PHE A 305 -30.59 26.96 -21.91
CA PHE A 305 -30.56 25.50 -21.96
C PHE A 305 -30.98 25.03 -23.36
N GLY A 306 -30.16 24.26 -24.08
CA GLY A 306 -30.43 23.80 -25.43
C GLY A 306 -30.69 24.94 -26.45
N GLY A 307 -30.15 26.14 -26.21
CA GLY A 307 -30.38 27.32 -27.06
C GLY A 307 -31.65 28.13 -26.73
N GLU A 308 -32.47 27.71 -25.79
CA GLU A 308 -33.61 28.43 -25.26
C GLU A 308 -33.35 29.03 -23.89
N THR A 309 -33.95 30.19 -23.59
CA THR A 309 -33.78 30.87 -22.31
C THR A 309 -34.84 30.37 -21.33
N TYR A 310 -34.38 29.83 -20.19
CA TYR A 310 -35.26 29.37 -19.11
C TYR A 310 -35.02 30.21 -17.86
N VAL A 311 -36.01 30.32 -17.01
CA VAL A 311 -35.90 30.83 -15.67
C VAL A 311 -35.46 29.69 -14.76
N TRP A 312 -34.23 29.73 -14.28
CA TRP A 312 -33.72 28.73 -13.33
C TRP A 312 -34.39 28.95 -11.99
N ARG A 313 -35.23 28.04 -11.57
CA ARG A 313 -35.69 27.95 -10.20
C ARG A 313 -34.90 26.89 -9.50
N THR A 314 -34.09 27.33 -8.55
CA THR A 314 -33.23 26.44 -7.76
C THR A 314 -33.72 26.32 -6.33
N PHE A 315 -33.32 25.26 -5.64
CA PHE A 315 -33.59 25.08 -4.24
C PHE A 315 -32.30 24.52 -3.56
N PRO A 316 -32.06 24.86 -2.28
CA PRO A 316 -30.87 24.38 -1.57
C PRO A 316 -31.00 22.89 -1.23
N GLY A 317 -29.85 22.19 -1.10
CA GLY A 317 -29.80 20.78 -0.73
C GLY A 317 -30.52 20.46 0.57
N SER A 318 -30.56 21.38 1.53
CA SER A 318 -31.26 21.22 2.81
C SER A 318 -32.77 20.90 2.66
N MET A 319 -33.40 21.23 1.53
CA MET A 319 -34.78 20.81 1.26
C MET A 319 -34.96 19.31 0.99
N LEU A 320 -33.86 18.60 0.71
CA LEU A 320 -33.83 17.15 0.58
C LEU A 320 -33.69 16.41 1.92
N GLU A 321 -33.51 17.15 3.01
CA GLU A 321 -33.42 16.56 4.35
C GLU A 321 -34.69 15.78 4.71
N GLY A 322 -34.51 14.53 5.17
CA GLY A 322 -35.62 13.63 5.49
C GLY A 322 -36.35 13.03 4.27
N ALA A 323 -35.90 13.35 3.06
CA ALA A 323 -36.44 12.71 1.87
C ALA A 323 -36.07 11.23 1.81
N ILE A 324 -36.92 10.43 1.15
CA ILE A 324 -36.74 8.99 0.98
C ILE A 324 -37.01 8.65 -0.47
N ALA A 325 -36.10 7.92 -1.09
CA ALA A 325 -36.28 7.35 -2.41
C ALA A 325 -36.44 5.83 -2.33
N ARG A 326 -36.99 5.26 -3.41
CA ARG A 326 -37.10 3.82 -3.63
C ARG A 326 -36.04 3.34 -4.59
N HIS A 327 -35.45 2.18 -4.24
CA HIS A 327 -34.45 1.53 -5.11
C HIS A 327 -35.15 1.10 -6.45
N PRO A 328 -34.47 1.30 -7.62
CA PRO A 328 -35.08 0.95 -8.92
C PRO A 328 -35.56 -0.49 -9.05
N MET A 329 -34.88 -1.42 -8.38
CA MET A 329 -35.19 -2.86 -8.45
C MET A 329 -36.21 -3.33 -7.41
N ALA A 330 -36.76 -2.46 -6.56
CA ALA A 330 -37.67 -2.80 -5.45
C ALA A 330 -38.87 -3.67 -5.83
N ASN A 331 -39.38 -3.54 -7.06
CA ASN A 331 -40.55 -4.32 -7.53
C ASN A 331 -40.18 -5.35 -8.62
N SER A 332 -38.96 -5.32 -9.13
CA SER A 332 -38.55 -6.10 -10.29
C SER A 332 -38.02 -7.49 -9.94
N LEU A 333 -37.58 -7.67 -8.68
CA LEU A 333 -36.95 -8.90 -8.19
C LEU A 333 -37.89 -9.84 -7.44
N ARG A 334 -39.20 -9.54 -7.41
CA ARG A 334 -40.20 -10.43 -6.80
C ARG A 334 -40.42 -11.66 -7.66
N HIS A 335 -40.28 -12.84 -7.09
CA HIS A 335 -40.67 -14.08 -7.76
C HIS A 335 -42.14 -14.06 -8.14
N PRO A 336 -42.58 -14.57 -9.35
CA PRO A 336 -43.97 -14.70 -9.72
C PRO A 336 -44.62 -15.78 -8.83
N GLY A 337 -45.19 -15.40 -7.70
CA GLY A 337 -45.87 -16.33 -6.79
C GLY A 337 -46.34 -15.72 -5.46
N GLU A 338 -45.82 -14.58 -5.06
CA GLU A 338 -46.27 -13.88 -3.86
C GLU A 338 -47.35 -12.83 -4.19
N SER A 339 -48.61 -13.23 -4.05
CA SER A 339 -49.77 -12.31 -4.18
C SER A 339 -49.87 -11.42 -2.93
N ARG A 340 -50.05 -10.12 -3.14
CA ARG A 340 -50.42 -9.18 -2.08
C ARG A 340 -51.81 -9.51 -1.53
N ASP A 341 -51.91 -9.79 -0.23
CA ASP A 341 -53.11 -9.52 0.55
C ASP A 341 -52.93 -8.15 1.24
N PRO A 342 -53.78 -7.16 0.93
CA PRO A 342 -53.66 -5.82 1.53
C PRO A 342 -54.53 -5.70 2.80
N ALA A 343 -54.32 -6.56 3.78
CA ALA A 343 -55.03 -6.41 5.06
C ALA A 343 -54.32 -7.13 6.18
N SER A 344 -53.39 -6.47 6.84
CA SER A 344 -53.18 -6.53 8.31
C SER A 344 -51.91 -5.77 8.70
N SER A 345 -52.02 -4.46 8.87
CA SER A 345 -51.01 -3.68 9.56
C SER A 345 -51.60 -3.18 10.88
N SER A 346 -51.52 -4.00 11.92
CA SER A 346 -51.63 -3.53 13.28
C SER A 346 -50.81 -4.51 14.17
N ALA A 347 -49.52 -4.24 14.30
CA ALA A 347 -48.73 -4.79 15.37
C ALA A 347 -47.82 -3.66 15.88
N THR A 348 -48.13 -3.24 17.08
CA THR A 348 -47.37 -2.36 17.96
C THR A 348 -45.95 -2.92 18.20
N PRO A 349 -44.89 -2.10 18.25
CA PRO A 349 -43.56 -2.56 18.59
C PRO A 349 -43.48 -2.95 20.08
N GLN A 350 -43.16 -4.18 20.36
CA GLN A 350 -42.66 -4.58 21.65
C GLN A 350 -41.15 -4.26 21.69
N GLU A 351 -40.76 -3.46 22.65
CA GLU A 351 -39.39 -3.27 23.08
C GLU A 351 -38.82 -4.61 23.55
N GLY A 352 -37.94 -5.18 22.79
CA GLY A 352 -37.11 -6.31 23.16
C GLY A 352 -35.65 -5.95 22.87
N SER A 353 -34.88 -5.78 23.93
CA SER A 353 -33.43 -5.58 23.90
C SER A 353 -32.74 -6.81 23.31
N GLU A 354 -32.37 -6.76 22.06
CA GLU A 354 -31.42 -7.71 21.49
C GLU A 354 -30.07 -7.02 21.29
N THR A 355 -29.08 -7.54 21.97
CA THR A 355 -27.66 -7.26 21.81
C THR A 355 -27.21 -7.53 20.38
N PRO A 356 -26.29 -6.74 19.80
CA PRO A 356 -25.82 -6.92 18.42
C PRO A 356 -25.14 -8.28 18.30
N ASP A 357 -25.67 -9.12 17.43
CA ASP A 357 -25.13 -10.43 17.11
C ASP A 357 -23.75 -10.28 16.46
N GLN A 358 -22.84 -11.10 16.98
CA GLN A 358 -21.42 -11.17 16.65
C GLN A 358 -21.19 -11.37 15.14
N VAL A 359 -20.33 -10.52 14.57
CA VAL A 359 -19.76 -10.71 13.24
C VAL A 359 -18.85 -11.96 13.26
N ARG A 360 -19.39 -13.11 12.87
CA ARG A 360 -18.60 -14.30 12.57
C ARG A 360 -17.81 -14.06 11.28
N GLY A 361 -16.52 -14.28 11.34
CA GLY A 361 -15.59 -14.04 10.26
C GLY A 361 -15.52 -15.15 9.21
N ASP A 362 -16.62 -15.42 8.53
CA ASP A 362 -16.62 -16.16 7.27
C ASP A 362 -17.85 -15.73 6.45
N GLY A 363 -18.07 -14.75 5.91
CA GLY A 363 -19.05 -14.36 4.88
C GLY A 363 -20.42 -15.05 4.81
N SER A 364 -20.90 -15.73 5.88
CA SER A 364 -22.14 -16.48 5.87
C SER A 364 -23.37 -15.74 6.43
N ALA A 365 -23.29 -14.42 6.65
CA ALA A 365 -24.47 -13.63 6.97
C ALA A 365 -25.38 -13.60 5.75
N LYS A 366 -26.57 -14.21 5.83
CA LYS A 366 -27.57 -14.17 4.77
C LYS A 366 -27.99 -12.73 4.50
N ALA A 367 -28.14 -12.36 3.23
CA ALA A 367 -28.74 -11.09 2.85
C ALA A 367 -30.12 -10.98 3.51
N PRO A 368 -30.45 -9.82 4.11
CA PRO A 368 -31.76 -9.63 4.68
C PRO A 368 -32.81 -9.72 3.58
N LEU A 369 -33.86 -10.51 3.80
CA LEU A 369 -35.01 -10.56 2.94
C LEU A 369 -35.55 -9.14 2.69
N ASN A 370 -35.86 -8.82 1.44
CA ASN A 370 -36.39 -7.51 0.99
C ASN A 370 -35.37 -6.35 1.07
N PHE A 371 -34.08 -6.59 0.81
CA PHE A 371 -33.08 -5.51 0.78
C PHE A 371 -33.49 -4.36 -0.13
N PHE A 372 -34.00 -4.63 -1.34
CA PHE A 372 -34.37 -3.63 -2.31
C PHE A 372 -35.68 -2.87 -1.98
N ASP A 373 -36.53 -3.42 -1.11
CA ASP A 373 -37.73 -2.76 -0.60
C ASP A 373 -37.45 -1.77 0.54
N ARG A 374 -36.24 -1.75 1.11
CA ARG A 374 -35.85 -0.80 2.15
C ARG A 374 -35.85 0.62 1.62
N PRO A 375 -36.24 1.62 2.42
CA PRO A 375 -36.15 3.02 2.02
C PRO A 375 -34.71 3.44 1.77
N ARG A 376 -34.48 4.35 0.84
CA ARG A 376 -33.20 4.99 0.54
C ARG A 376 -33.25 6.42 1.06
N PRO A 377 -32.78 6.70 2.30
CA PRO A 377 -32.80 8.05 2.85
C PRO A 377 -31.81 8.96 2.12
N PHE A 378 -32.14 10.26 2.10
CA PHE A 378 -31.20 11.28 1.67
C PHE A 378 -30.34 11.74 2.83
N LEU A 379 -29.01 11.80 2.63
CA LEU A 379 -28.03 12.15 3.64
C LEU A 379 -27.24 13.41 3.24
N PRO A 380 -27.02 14.37 4.13
CA PRO A 380 -26.09 15.47 3.87
C PRO A 380 -24.64 14.93 3.84
N ALA A 381 -23.85 15.36 2.85
CA ALA A 381 -22.46 14.94 2.76
C ALA A 381 -21.59 16.01 2.09
N ASP A 382 -20.46 16.32 2.72
CA ASP A 382 -19.54 17.38 2.28
C ASP A 382 -18.74 16.99 1.01
N HIS A 383 -18.63 15.70 0.70
CA HIS A 383 -17.94 15.21 -0.49
C HIS A 383 -18.74 15.32 -1.78
N VAL A 384 -20.01 15.73 -1.71
CA VAL A 384 -20.82 15.96 -2.90
C VAL A 384 -20.40 17.25 -3.59
N THR A 385 -19.86 17.14 -4.81
CA THR A 385 -19.39 18.27 -5.61
C THR A 385 -20.23 18.45 -6.88
N THR A 386 -19.99 19.54 -7.59
CA THR A 386 -20.59 19.85 -8.89
C THR A 386 -19.58 19.80 -10.04
N ASP A 387 -18.45 19.11 -9.87
CA ASP A 387 -17.42 18.99 -10.90
C ASP A 387 -17.82 17.98 -11.99
N ALA A 388 -18.60 16.96 -11.61
CA ALA A 388 -19.09 15.93 -12.51
C ALA A 388 -20.40 15.29 -11.99
N GLY A 389 -21.09 14.52 -12.83
CA GLY A 389 -22.24 13.72 -12.43
C GLY A 389 -23.56 14.47 -12.44
N THR A 390 -24.29 14.40 -11.32
CA THR A 390 -25.63 14.97 -11.16
C THR A 390 -25.79 15.78 -9.87
N GLY A 391 -24.75 15.83 -9.00
CA GLY A 391 -24.82 16.48 -7.69
C GLY A 391 -25.61 15.67 -6.65
N LEU A 392 -26.04 14.47 -6.99
CA LEU A 392 -26.59 13.47 -6.07
C LEU A 392 -25.72 12.20 -6.20
N VAL A 393 -25.24 11.69 -5.06
CA VAL A 393 -24.32 10.54 -5.02
C VAL A 393 -25.03 9.36 -4.36
N HIS A 394 -25.02 8.20 -5.05
CA HIS A 394 -25.52 6.98 -4.41
C HIS A 394 -24.51 6.51 -3.36
N MET A 395 -25.03 6.00 -2.24
CA MET A 395 -24.21 5.58 -1.11
C MET A 395 -24.21 4.05 -1.01
N ALA A 396 -23.02 3.48 -1.02
CA ALA A 396 -22.78 2.04 -0.85
C ALA A 396 -21.72 1.82 0.24
N PRO A 397 -22.10 1.74 1.53
CA PRO A 397 -21.17 1.71 2.68
C PRO A 397 -20.20 0.53 2.66
N ASP A 398 -20.46 -0.49 1.85
CA ASP A 398 -19.52 -1.60 1.62
C ASP A 398 -18.32 -1.23 0.74
N HIS A 399 -18.44 -0.17 -0.06
CA HIS A 399 -17.53 0.08 -1.20
C HIS A 399 -17.03 1.53 -1.30
N GLY A 400 -17.25 2.36 -0.29
CA GLY A 400 -16.76 3.72 -0.19
C GLY A 400 -16.47 4.10 1.27
N GLU A 401 -15.35 4.76 1.55
CA GLU A 401 -14.99 5.15 2.91
C GLU A 401 -15.88 6.29 3.41
N GLU A 402 -16.11 7.32 2.59
CA GLU A 402 -17.03 8.41 2.90
C GLU A 402 -18.47 7.89 3.06
N ASP A 403 -18.89 6.97 2.19
CA ASP A 403 -20.21 6.32 2.25
C ASP A 403 -20.36 5.55 3.59
N PHE A 404 -19.32 4.82 3.98
CA PHE A 404 -19.31 4.05 5.23
C PHE A 404 -19.47 4.97 6.44
N ILE A 405 -18.70 6.05 6.51
CA ILE A 405 -18.73 7.01 7.63
C ILE A 405 -20.11 7.66 7.73
N ALA A 406 -20.63 8.19 6.62
CA ALA A 406 -21.91 8.88 6.59
C ALA A 406 -23.10 7.95 6.90
N CYS A 407 -23.11 6.74 6.34
CA CYS A 407 -24.15 5.74 6.59
C CYS A 407 -24.10 5.25 8.04
N LYS A 408 -22.93 4.96 8.58
CA LYS A 408 -22.76 4.48 9.97
C LYS A 408 -23.21 5.50 11.00
N ALA A 409 -22.98 6.78 10.76
CA ALA A 409 -23.47 7.87 11.66
C ALA A 409 -25.00 7.85 11.82
N LEU A 410 -25.74 7.25 10.87
CA LEU A 410 -27.19 7.11 10.85
C LEU A 410 -27.68 5.68 11.12
N GLY A 411 -26.79 4.80 11.57
CA GLY A 411 -27.15 3.40 11.89
C GLY A 411 -27.37 2.53 10.66
N ILE A 412 -26.86 2.91 9.48
CA ILE A 412 -26.91 2.11 8.25
C ILE A 412 -25.62 1.32 8.15
N ASP A 413 -25.68 0.02 8.40
CA ASP A 413 -24.53 -0.87 8.38
C ASP A 413 -24.27 -1.48 6.99
N PRO A 414 -23.02 -1.87 6.68
CA PRO A 414 -22.66 -2.63 5.48
C PRO A 414 -23.42 -3.95 5.37
N VAL A 415 -23.64 -4.43 4.15
CA VAL A 415 -24.38 -5.67 3.87
C VAL A 415 -23.51 -6.83 3.40
N PHE A 416 -22.22 -6.59 3.17
CA PHE A 416 -21.22 -7.59 2.78
C PHE A 416 -21.64 -8.44 1.55
N ALA A 417 -22.23 -7.80 0.56
CA ALA A 417 -22.82 -8.49 -0.58
C ALA A 417 -21.81 -9.09 -1.57
N VAL A 418 -20.58 -8.51 -1.63
CA VAL A 418 -19.53 -8.95 -2.55
C VAL A 418 -18.51 -9.81 -1.81
N ASN A 419 -18.27 -11.04 -2.32
CA ASN A 419 -17.31 -11.98 -1.73
C ASN A 419 -15.84 -11.63 -2.05
N ASP A 420 -14.91 -12.46 -1.58
CA ASP A 420 -13.45 -12.25 -1.74
C ASP A 420 -12.98 -12.23 -3.19
N SER A 421 -13.68 -12.93 -4.07
CA SER A 421 -13.39 -13.06 -5.50
C SER A 421 -14.07 -12.00 -6.36
N GLY A 422 -14.79 -11.07 -5.73
CA GLY A 422 -15.50 -10.00 -6.42
C GLY A 422 -16.80 -10.43 -7.10
N PHE A 423 -17.48 -11.44 -6.58
CA PHE A 423 -18.81 -11.85 -7.03
C PHE A 423 -19.83 -11.47 -5.97
N TYR A 424 -21.07 -11.16 -6.38
CA TYR A 424 -22.15 -11.15 -5.40
C TYR A 424 -22.33 -12.55 -4.83
N ARG A 425 -22.62 -12.63 -3.54
CA ARG A 425 -22.87 -13.89 -2.85
C ARG A 425 -24.02 -14.64 -3.50
N ASP A 426 -24.03 -15.96 -3.39
CA ASP A 426 -25.07 -16.83 -3.98
C ASP A 426 -26.45 -16.59 -3.38
N ASP A 427 -26.53 -16.04 -2.16
CA ASP A 427 -27.74 -15.68 -1.46
C ASP A 427 -28.17 -14.21 -1.67
N TRP A 428 -27.46 -13.43 -2.53
CA TRP A 428 -27.82 -12.06 -2.85
C TRP A 428 -28.96 -12.04 -3.87
N GLU A 429 -29.98 -11.23 -3.65
CA GLU A 429 -31.21 -11.25 -4.44
C GLU A 429 -31.02 -10.81 -5.91
N TRP A 430 -30.02 -10.00 -6.21
CA TRP A 430 -29.75 -9.48 -7.54
C TRP A 430 -28.38 -9.88 -8.06
N LEU A 431 -28.37 -10.61 -9.19
CA LEU A 431 -27.17 -11.09 -9.90
C LEU A 431 -26.25 -12.02 -9.06
N PRO A 432 -26.79 -12.99 -8.28
CA PRO A 432 -25.98 -13.90 -7.49
C PRO A 432 -25.01 -14.69 -8.38
N GLY A 433 -23.71 -14.66 -8.05
CA GLY A 433 -22.67 -15.47 -8.71
C GLY A 433 -22.44 -15.24 -10.22
N GLN A 434 -23.13 -14.28 -10.86
CA GLN A 434 -23.20 -14.16 -12.32
C GLN A 434 -21.93 -13.59 -12.98
N GLY A 435 -21.12 -12.82 -12.28
CA GLY A 435 -19.91 -12.24 -12.83
C GLY A 435 -19.12 -11.44 -11.81
N SER A 436 -17.82 -11.31 -12.03
CA SER A 436 -16.98 -10.51 -11.15
C SER A 436 -17.20 -9.02 -11.39
N VAL A 437 -17.32 -8.26 -10.31
CA VAL A 437 -17.49 -6.79 -10.32
C VAL A 437 -16.33 -6.02 -10.98
N ILE A 438 -15.16 -6.64 -11.16
CA ILE A 438 -14.05 -6.06 -11.92
C ILE A 438 -14.12 -6.36 -13.43
N ASN A 439 -15.08 -7.19 -13.88
CA ASN A 439 -15.21 -7.54 -15.28
C ASN A 439 -15.90 -6.39 -16.04
N THR A 440 -15.22 -5.84 -17.03
CA THR A 440 -15.71 -4.72 -17.85
C THR A 440 -16.98 -5.05 -18.63
N LYS A 441 -17.16 -6.31 -19.05
CA LYS A 441 -18.39 -6.75 -19.74
C LYS A 441 -19.57 -6.85 -18.78
N PHE A 442 -19.33 -7.23 -17.54
CA PHE A 442 -20.37 -7.28 -16.49
C PHE A 442 -20.88 -5.87 -16.17
N ASN A 443 -19.99 -4.87 -16.18
CA ASN A 443 -20.30 -3.46 -15.92
C ASN A 443 -20.59 -2.65 -17.19
N GLY A 444 -20.56 -3.28 -18.37
CA GLY A 444 -20.72 -2.59 -19.65
C GLY A 444 -22.16 -2.12 -19.91
N PRO A 445 -22.37 -1.27 -20.94
CA PRO A 445 -23.71 -0.79 -21.30
C PRO A 445 -24.70 -1.91 -21.64
N ASP A 446 -24.19 -3.05 -22.14
CA ASP A 446 -24.97 -4.25 -22.44
C ASP A 446 -24.81 -5.34 -21.37
N GLY A 447 -24.14 -5.02 -20.27
CA GLY A 447 -23.97 -5.91 -19.12
C GLY A 447 -25.29 -6.12 -18.34
N PRO A 448 -25.34 -7.15 -17.47
CA PRO A 448 -26.59 -7.52 -16.80
C PRO A 448 -27.15 -6.38 -15.93
N ILE A 449 -26.29 -5.61 -15.24
CA ILE A 449 -26.72 -4.49 -14.39
C ILE A 449 -27.45 -3.43 -15.22
N CYS A 450 -26.85 -2.98 -16.32
CA CYS A 450 -27.43 -1.97 -17.20
C CYS A 450 -28.68 -2.52 -17.90
N THR A 451 -28.72 -3.81 -18.23
CA THR A 451 -29.85 -4.48 -18.86
C THR A 451 -31.05 -4.50 -17.91
N ASP A 452 -30.84 -4.89 -16.65
CA ASP A 452 -31.93 -4.96 -15.66
C ASP A 452 -32.44 -3.56 -15.27
N LEU A 453 -31.53 -2.58 -15.07
CA LEU A 453 -31.91 -1.19 -14.82
C LEU A 453 -32.70 -0.57 -16.00
N ARG A 454 -32.35 -0.94 -17.23
CA ARG A 454 -33.08 -0.50 -18.44
C ARG A 454 -34.47 -1.13 -18.48
N ALA A 455 -34.59 -2.42 -18.16
CA ALA A 455 -35.87 -3.12 -18.05
C ALA A 455 -36.78 -2.53 -16.96
N ALA A 456 -36.20 -2.07 -15.85
CA ALA A 456 -36.86 -1.37 -14.76
C ALA A 456 -37.24 0.10 -15.11
N GLY A 457 -36.81 0.60 -16.28
CA GLY A 457 -37.05 2.00 -16.70
C GLY A 457 -36.24 3.04 -15.93
N ALA A 458 -35.20 2.63 -15.22
CA ALA A 458 -34.41 3.47 -14.35
C ALA A 458 -33.06 3.92 -14.95
N LEU A 459 -32.56 3.24 -15.97
CA LEU A 459 -31.30 3.62 -16.65
C LEU A 459 -31.60 4.74 -17.67
N LEU A 460 -31.09 5.92 -17.41
CA LEU A 460 -31.25 7.09 -18.28
C LEU A 460 -30.15 7.19 -19.34
N SER A 461 -28.90 6.85 -18.95
CA SER A 461 -27.76 6.87 -19.86
C SER A 461 -26.75 5.81 -19.43
N ALA A 462 -26.03 5.27 -20.40
CA ALA A 462 -24.85 4.43 -20.22
C ALA A 462 -23.85 4.73 -21.35
N SER A 463 -22.63 5.19 -21.00
CA SER A 463 -21.63 5.56 -21.98
C SER A 463 -20.20 5.37 -21.42
N ASP A 464 -19.21 5.46 -22.29
CA ASP A 464 -17.81 5.37 -21.91
C ASP A 464 -17.35 6.61 -21.15
N PHE A 465 -16.53 6.38 -20.13
CA PHE A 465 -15.89 7.44 -19.34
C PHE A 465 -14.41 7.09 -19.07
N ARG A 466 -13.52 7.99 -19.45
CA ARG A 466 -12.08 7.81 -19.22
C ARG A 466 -11.67 8.46 -17.91
N HIS A 467 -11.06 7.70 -17.04
CA HIS A 467 -10.57 8.17 -15.74
C HIS A 467 -9.41 7.32 -15.23
N SER A 468 -8.72 7.81 -14.21
CA SER A 468 -7.71 7.06 -13.46
C SER A 468 -8.41 6.07 -12.52
N TYR A 469 -7.95 4.81 -12.50
CA TYR A 469 -8.56 3.74 -11.70
C TYR A 469 -7.47 2.92 -10.98
N PRO A 470 -7.69 2.53 -9.72
CA PRO A 470 -6.71 1.77 -8.95
C PRO A 470 -6.61 0.32 -9.40
N HIS A 471 -5.37 -0.16 -9.51
CA HIS A 471 -5.00 -1.52 -9.91
C HIS A 471 -4.02 -2.13 -8.92
N SER A 472 -4.09 -3.44 -8.73
CA SER A 472 -3.06 -4.15 -7.97
C SER A 472 -1.71 -4.04 -8.68
N TRP A 473 -0.68 -3.66 -7.95
CA TRP A 473 0.68 -3.55 -8.48
C TRP A 473 1.22 -4.88 -9.01
N ARG A 474 0.69 -6.00 -8.53
CA ARG A 474 1.17 -7.36 -8.86
C ARG A 474 0.41 -7.98 -10.04
N SER A 475 -0.89 -8.16 -9.92
CA SER A 475 -1.72 -8.76 -10.98
C SER A 475 -2.05 -7.80 -12.12
N LYS A 476 -1.89 -6.47 -11.88
CA LYS A 476 -2.36 -5.40 -12.78
C LYS A 476 -3.88 -5.46 -13.03
N ALA A 477 -4.60 -6.17 -12.18
CA ALA A 477 -6.05 -6.21 -12.23
C ALA A 477 -6.66 -5.03 -11.46
N ARG A 478 -7.86 -4.62 -11.86
CA ARG A 478 -8.65 -3.62 -11.13
C ARG A 478 -8.90 -4.09 -9.71
N ILE A 479 -8.83 -3.17 -8.76
CA ILE A 479 -9.21 -3.42 -7.37
C ILE A 479 -10.57 -2.82 -7.06
N ILE A 480 -11.12 -3.17 -5.92
CA ILE A 480 -12.36 -2.59 -5.39
C ILE A 480 -12.12 -2.12 -3.96
N TYR A 481 -12.99 -1.25 -3.44
CA TYR A 481 -13.16 -1.12 -2.00
C TYR A 481 -14.12 -2.20 -1.53
N ARG A 482 -13.79 -2.90 -0.45
CA ARG A 482 -14.61 -3.97 0.11
C ARG A 482 -14.62 -3.88 1.64
N CYS A 483 -15.80 -3.78 2.22
CA CYS A 483 -15.96 -3.88 3.65
C CYS A 483 -15.77 -5.34 4.08
N THR A 484 -14.79 -5.56 4.97
CA THR A 484 -14.47 -6.89 5.51
C THR A 484 -13.76 -6.73 6.86
N PRO A 485 -13.91 -7.68 7.79
CA PRO A 485 -13.16 -7.65 9.04
C PRO A 485 -11.65 -7.67 8.77
N GLN A 486 -10.93 -6.70 9.31
CA GLN A 486 -9.50 -6.54 9.18
C GLN A 486 -8.88 -6.12 10.52
N TRP A 487 -7.54 -6.22 10.61
CA TRP A 487 -6.77 -5.72 11.73
C TRP A 487 -6.13 -4.40 11.37
N PHE A 488 -6.25 -3.44 12.29
CA PHE A 488 -5.81 -2.06 12.08
C PHE A 488 -4.94 -1.56 13.24
N ILE A 489 -3.91 -0.79 12.90
CA ILE A 489 -3.21 0.09 13.82
C ILE A 489 -3.81 1.49 13.65
N PRO A 490 -4.47 2.05 14.70
CA PRO A 490 -5.14 3.35 14.59
C PRO A 490 -4.11 4.48 14.55
N MET A 491 -4.32 5.46 13.67
CA MET A 491 -3.48 6.64 13.59
C MET A 491 -3.84 7.71 14.63
N ASP A 492 -5.13 7.84 14.97
CA ASP A 492 -5.68 8.94 15.75
C ASP A 492 -6.25 8.52 17.13
N ARG A 493 -5.97 7.28 17.56
CA ARG A 493 -6.34 6.83 18.92
C ARG A 493 -5.19 7.09 19.88
N SER A 494 -5.46 7.82 20.97
CA SER A 494 -4.51 7.97 22.06
C SER A 494 -4.35 6.65 22.84
N ALA A 495 -3.12 6.32 23.22
CA ALA A 495 -2.82 5.14 24.04
C ALA A 495 -3.57 5.14 25.39
N ASN A 496 -3.92 6.31 25.94
CA ASN A 496 -4.70 6.43 27.19
C ASN A 496 -6.20 6.15 27.01
N ASN A 497 -6.73 6.15 25.78
CA ASN A 497 -8.13 5.82 25.47
C ASN A 497 -8.29 4.40 24.92
N ALA A 498 -7.25 3.62 24.93
CA ALA A 498 -7.23 2.26 24.42
C ALA A 498 -7.79 1.29 25.45
N ARG A 499 -9.13 1.26 25.63
CA ARG A 499 -9.81 0.10 26.22
C ARG A 499 -10.51 -0.66 25.10
N PRO A 500 -10.31 -1.97 25.00
CA PRO A 500 -11.08 -2.79 24.08
C PRO A 500 -12.53 -2.84 24.60
N GLY A 501 -13.47 -2.37 23.78
CA GLY A 501 -14.91 -2.50 24.04
C GLY A 501 -15.48 -1.54 25.08
N ASP A 502 -16.06 -0.42 24.61
CA ASP A 502 -16.94 0.41 25.43
C ASP A 502 -18.13 -0.38 25.92
N GLY A 503 -18.11 -0.69 27.20
CA GLY A 503 -19.20 -1.30 27.92
C GLY A 503 -18.80 -1.88 29.26
N ARG A 504 -18.47 -1.00 30.24
CA ARG A 504 -18.28 -1.23 31.64
C ARG A 504 -16.86 -1.43 32.18
N SER A 505 -16.54 -0.54 33.12
CA SER A 505 -15.38 -0.52 34.00
C SER A 505 -15.09 -1.87 34.66
N ALA A 506 -13.91 -2.42 34.43
CA ALA A 506 -13.30 -3.36 35.36
C ALA A 506 -12.01 -2.69 35.89
N GLU A 507 -11.94 -2.61 37.22
CA GLU A 507 -10.77 -2.16 37.97
C GLU A 507 -9.58 -3.07 37.61
N VAL A 508 -8.55 -2.47 37.02
CA VAL A 508 -7.28 -3.16 36.75
C VAL A 508 -6.36 -2.88 37.92
N GLY A 509 -5.97 -3.96 38.61
CA GLY A 509 -4.93 -3.93 39.61
C GLY A 509 -3.62 -3.39 39.04
N GLU A 510 -2.97 -2.53 39.80
CA GLU A 510 -1.65 -1.97 39.57
C GLU A 510 -0.62 -3.07 39.27
N GLN A 511 -0.01 -3.04 38.13
CA GLN A 511 1.40 -3.32 37.81
C GLN A 511 1.60 -3.64 36.31
N SER A 512 1.54 -2.62 35.47
CA SER A 512 2.30 -2.62 34.22
C SER A 512 3.03 -1.29 34.13
N LYS A 513 4.36 -1.34 33.92
CA LYS A 513 5.16 -0.15 33.67
C LYS A 513 4.60 0.56 32.44
N PRO A 514 4.37 1.89 32.50
CA PRO A 514 3.90 2.60 31.32
C PRO A 514 4.90 2.47 30.18
N SER A 515 4.40 2.10 28.99
CA SER A 515 5.17 2.24 27.75
C SER A 515 5.54 3.72 27.59
N ALA A 516 6.66 4.02 26.91
CA ALA A 516 7.19 5.37 26.74
C ALA A 516 6.25 6.39 26.04
N VAL A 517 5.02 5.98 25.69
CA VAL A 517 4.00 6.76 25.00
C VAL A 517 2.90 7.19 25.97
N SER A 518 3.25 7.98 26.97
CA SER A 518 2.29 8.41 28.00
C SER A 518 2.12 9.93 28.04
N ASN A 519 1.31 10.52 27.15
CA ASN A 519 0.83 11.89 27.34
C ASN A 519 -0.43 12.21 26.48
N GLY A 520 -1.25 11.23 26.12
CA GLY A 520 -2.45 11.47 25.32
C GLY A 520 -2.17 11.71 23.80
N ALA A 521 -0.92 11.63 23.37
CA ALA A 521 -0.55 11.76 21.95
C ALA A 521 -1.01 10.53 21.13
N THR A 522 -1.41 10.78 19.90
CA THR A 522 -1.77 9.74 18.94
C THR A 522 -0.51 9.23 18.21
N LEU A 523 -0.61 8.07 17.52
CA LEU A 523 0.49 7.59 16.68
C LEU A 523 0.87 8.62 15.62
N ARG A 524 -0.11 9.31 15.04
CA ARG A 524 0.10 10.39 14.08
C ARG A 524 0.91 11.53 14.68
N ASP A 525 0.55 12.00 15.89
CA ASP A 525 1.27 13.09 16.56
C ASP A 525 2.74 12.73 16.79
N ILE A 526 2.99 11.51 17.28
CA ILE A 526 4.34 11.02 17.56
C ILE A 526 5.16 10.91 16.26
N ALA A 527 4.56 10.36 15.20
CA ALA A 527 5.23 10.22 13.91
C ALA A 527 5.54 11.59 13.27
N LEU A 528 4.63 12.57 13.36
CA LEU A 528 4.86 13.93 12.87
C LEU A 528 5.95 14.66 13.66
N ASP A 529 6.00 14.49 14.98
CA ASP A 529 7.08 15.00 15.82
C ASP A 529 8.42 14.34 15.46
N ALA A 530 8.44 13.03 15.27
CA ALA A 530 9.63 12.29 14.86
C ALA A 530 10.15 12.73 13.48
N ILE A 531 9.25 13.06 12.52
CA ILE A 531 9.61 13.64 11.21
C ILE A 531 10.31 14.99 11.40
N ALA A 532 9.79 15.85 12.29
CA ALA A 532 10.34 17.18 12.53
C ALA A 532 11.76 17.14 13.13
N HIS A 533 12.09 16.07 13.87
CA HIS A 533 13.41 15.86 14.50
C HIS A 533 14.37 15.01 13.67
N THR A 534 13.96 14.54 12.49
CA THR A 534 14.79 13.76 11.57
C THR A 534 15.42 14.66 10.52
N ARG A 535 16.71 14.44 10.20
CA ARG A 535 17.39 15.14 9.11
C ARG A 535 17.05 14.52 7.76
N TRP A 536 16.28 15.24 6.94
CA TRP A 536 15.91 14.82 5.59
C TRP A 536 16.86 15.39 4.54
N VAL A 537 17.33 14.55 3.62
CA VAL A 537 18.23 14.92 2.52
C VAL A 537 17.66 14.37 1.21
N PRO A 538 17.24 15.21 0.25
CA PRO A 538 17.15 16.68 0.35
C PRO A 538 16.03 17.12 1.32
N GLU A 539 16.12 18.32 1.87
CA GLU A 539 15.18 18.87 2.84
C GLU A 539 13.72 18.87 2.34
N ARG A 540 13.50 19.06 1.03
CA ARG A 540 12.15 18.98 0.40
C ARG A 540 11.43 17.64 0.66
N SER A 541 12.16 16.57 0.98
CA SER A 541 11.59 15.25 1.30
C SER A 541 10.77 15.27 2.59
N THR A 542 11.01 16.23 3.51
CA THR A 542 10.22 16.44 4.73
C THR A 542 8.76 16.70 4.43
N ASN A 543 8.46 17.57 3.48
CA ASN A 543 7.08 17.91 3.13
C ASN A 543 6.33 16.71 2.58
N ARG A 544 7.02 15.86 1.80
CA ARG A 544 6.41 14.67 1.21
C ARG A 544 6.03 13.63 2.27
N ILE A 545 6.94 13.26 3.16
CA ILE A 545 6.64 12.27 4.21
C ILE A 545 5.61 12.82 5.20
N ARG A 546 5.71 14.11 5.54
CA ARG A 546 4.77 14.79 6.43
C ARG A 546 3.34 14.75 5.89
N SER A 547 3.14 15.17 4.64
CA SER A 547 1.82 15.14 3.99
C SER A 547 1.24 13.71 3.92
N MET A 548 2.08 12.71 3.66
CA MET A 548 1.66 11.31 3.62
C MET A 548 1.25 10.79 5.01
N VAL A 549 1.88 11.22 6.09
CA VAL A 549 1.51 10.84 7.46
C VAL A 549 0.31 11.63 7.94
N GLU A 550 0.20 12.93 7.61
CA GLU A 550 -0.96 13.77 7.95
C GLU A 550 -2.27 13.23 7.38
N GLY A 551 -2.27 12.79 6.13
CA GLY A 551 -3.45 12.25 5.45
C GLY A 551 -3.63 10.72 5.54
N ARG A 552 -2.78 10.02 6.31
CA ARG A 552 -2.82 8.56 6.34
C ARG A 552 -4.03 8.04 7.12
N PRO A 553 -4.85 7.13 6.53
CA PRO A 553 -5.87 6.40 7.29
C PRO A 553 -5.23 5.40 8.26
N ASP A 554 -6.04 4.77 9.12
CA ASP A 554 -5.59 3.66 9.96
C ASP A 554 -4.88 2.60 9.13
N TRP A 555 -3.78 2.08 9.63
CA TRP A 555 -2.97 1.11 8.90
C TRP A 555 -3.61 -0.28 8.95
N VAL A 556 -4.15 -0.76 7.83
CA VAL A 556 -4.62 -2.15 7.68
C VAL A 556 -3.42 -3.08 7.58
N ILE A 557 -3.23 -3.92 8.62
CA ILE A 557 -2.05 -4.81 8.72
C ILE A 557 -2.35 -6.27 8.39
N SER A 558 -3.61 -6.65 8.19
CA SER A 558 -3.99 -8.04 7.89
C SER A 558 -4.01 -8.32 6.38
N ARG A 559 -3.51 -9.50 6.01
CA ARG A 559 -3.55 -10.03 4.64
C ARG A 559 -4.08 -11.46 4.67
N GLN A 560 -5.00 -11.77 3.77
CA GLN A 560 -5.61 -13.09 3.58
C GLN A 560 -4.75 -13.94 2.65
N ARG A 561 -3.49 -14.14 3.05
CA ARG A 561 -2.46 -14.85 2.27
C ARG A 561 -1.79 -15.92 3.12
N ALA A 562 -1.03 -16.81 2.48
CA ALA A 562 -0.42 -17.93 3.17
C ALA A 562 1.06 -17.69 3.55
N TRP A 563 1.80 -16.85 2.79
CA TRP A 563 3.24 -16.67 2.98
C TRP A 563 3.60 -15.35 3.65
N GLY A 564 3.79 -15.36 4.95
CA GLY A 564 4.17 -14.23 5.79
C GLY A 564 4.14 -14.61 7.26
N VAL A 565 4.40 -13.62 8.11
CA VAL A 565 4.30 -13.75 9.58
C VAL A 565 2.83 -13.64 9.97
N PRO A 566 2.24 -14.62 10.70
CA PRO A 566 0.84 -14.56 11.10
C PRO A 566 0.59 -13.49 12.15
N ILE A 567 -0.65 -12.98 12.19
CA ILE A 567 -1.18 -12.19 13.30
C ILE A 567 -1.47 -13.16 14.44
N ALA A 568 -0.43 -13.47 15.24
CA ALA A 568 -0.47 -14.51 16.25
C ALA A 568 -1.28 -14.10 17.49
N LEU A 569 -2.59 -13.96 17.32
CA LEU A 569 -3.55 -13.55 18.35
C LEU A 569 -4.68 -14.57 18.50
N TYR A 570 -5.23 -14.64 19.71
CA TYR A 570 -6.44 -15.37 20.03
C TYR A 570 -7.58 -14.36 20.28
N VAL A 571 -8.73 -14.56 19.64
CA VAL A 571 -9.92 -13.70 19.78
C VAL A 571 -11.00 -14.47 20.52
N HIS A 572 -11.46 -13.95 21.64
CA HIS A 572 -12.51 -14.57 22.43
C HIS A 572 -13.84 -14.55 21.65
N ARG A 573 -14.44 -15.72 21.43
CA ARG A 573 -15.59 -15.89 20.51
C ARG A 573 -16.83 -15.10 20.90
N LYS A 574 -17.10 -14.93 22.21
CA LYS A 574 -18.31 -14.23 22.70
C LYS A 574 -18.15 -12.73 22.75
N SER A 575 -16.95 -12.22 23.10
CA SER A 575 -16.73 -10.77 23.25
C SER A 575 -16.11 -10.14 22.00
N GLY A 576 -15.56 -10.93 21.08
CA GLY A 576 -14.80 -10.41 19.93
C GLY A 576 -13.48 -9.75 20.30
N GLN A 577 -13.06 -9.82 21.57
CA GLN A 577 -11.82 -9.18 22.04
C GLN A 577 -10.63 -10.12 21.91
N TYR A 578 -9.49 -9.58 21.54
CA TYR A 578 -8.25 -10.37 21.49
C TYR A 578 -7.64 -10.48 22.90
N LEU A 579 -6.97 -11.61 23.12
CA LEU A 579 -6.30 -11.92 24.38
C LEU A 579 -5.00 -11.13 24.50
N VAL A 580 -4.79 -10.49 25.63
CA VAL A 580 -3.52 -9.86 26.02
C VAL A 580 -3.06 -10.53 27.32
N ASP A 581 -2.08 -11.42 27.22
CA ASP A 581 -1.48 -12.11 28.36
C ASP A 581 0.02 -12.30 28.15
N PRO A 582 0.88 -11.75 29.02
CA PRO A 582 2.33 -11.83 28.86
C PRO A 582 2.88 -13.25 28.83
N ALA A 583 2.23 -14.21 29.55
CA ALA A 583 2.68 -15.60 29.56
C ALA A 583 2.32 -16.31 28.25
N VAL A 584 1.16 -16.03 27.67
CA VAL A 584 0.75 -16.50 26.35
C VAL A 584 1.70 -15.91 25.28
N ASN A 585 1.93 -14.60 25.32
CA ASN A 585 2.81 -13.89 24.41
C ASN A 585 4.25 -14.47 24.44
N ALA A 586 4.77 -14.74 25.64
CA ALA A 586 6.09 -15.35 25.79
C ALA A 586 6.17 -16.77 25.17
N ARG A 587 5.12 -17.59 25.31
CA ARG A 587 5.05 -18.92 24.68
C ARG A 587 4.99 -18.82 23.16
N ILE A 588 4.22 -17.88 22.62
CA ILE A 588 4.15 -17.62 21.17
C ILE A 588 5.54 -17.23 20.65
N ILE A 589 6.19 -16.24 21.25
CA ILE A 589 7.54 -15.79 20.82
C ILE A 589 8.56 -16.94 20.91
N ALA A 590 8.50 -17.77 21.96
CA ALA A 590 9.39 -18.92 22.10
C ALA A 590 9.15 -19.98 20.99
N ALA A 591 7.91 -20.22 20.61
CA ALA A 591 7.57 -21.13 19.52
C ALA A 591 8.12 -20.62 18.17
N PHE A 592 7.98 -19.32 17.89
CA PHE A 592 8.53 -18.69 16.69
C PHE A 592 10.07 -18.76 16.64
N LYS A 593 10.76 -18.56 17.76
CA LYS A 593 12.24 -18.75 17.82
C LYS A 593 12.66 -20.18 17.48
N GLY A 594 11.83 -21.17 17.82
CA GLY A 594 12.14 -22.58 17.56
C GLY A 594 11.85 -23.05 16.14
N ALA A 595 10.76 -22.58 15.52
CA ALA A 595 10.28 -23.10 14.24
C ALA A 595 9.75 -22.01 13.27
N GLY A 596 9.98 -20.76 13.59
CA GLY A 596 9.54 -19.62 12.78
C GLY A 596 8.01 -19.48 12.72
N ALA A 597 7.52 -18.75 11.71
CA ALA A 597 6.09 -18.49 11.51
C ALA A 597 5.26 -19.78 11.30
N ASP A 598 5.88 -20.87 10.85
CA ASP A 598 5.22 -22.16 10.69
C ASP A 598 4.80 -22.78 12.02
N ALA A 599 5.41 -22.36 13.14
CA ALA A 599 5.01 -22.73 14.49
C ALA A 599 3.55 -22.36 14.81
N TRP A 600 3.02 -21.26 14.24
CA TRP A 600 1.63 -20.87 14.45
C TRP A 600 0.64 -21.77 13.73
N PHE A 601 0.90 -22.06 12.46
CA PHE A 601 -0.02 -22.84 11.62
C PHE A 601 -0.05 -24.34 11.97
N GLY A 602 0.99 -24.84 12.63
CA GLY A 602 1.09 -26.23 13.07
C GLY A 602 1.04 -26.44 14.59
N ALA A 603 0.69 -25.40 15.35
CA ALA A 603 0.75 -25.44 16.81
C ALA A 603 -0.30 -26.34 17.46
N ASP A 604 0.04 -26.87 18.64
CA ASP A 604 -0.94 -27.17 19.67
C ASP A 604 -1.33 -25.85 20.33
N HIS A 605 -2.42 -25.24 19.84
CA HIS A 605 -2.88 -23.95 20.34
C HIS A 605 -3.33 -23.99 21.80
N GLN A 606 -3.79 -25.13 22.32
CA GLN A 606 -4.10 -25.27 23.74
C GLN A 606 -2.83 -25.17 24.58
N ALA A 607 -1.73 -25.76 24.13
CA ALA A 607 -0.44 -25.65 24.82
C ALA A 607 0.10 -24.22 24.81
N LEU A 608 -0.11 -23.46 23.70
CA LEU A 608 0.27 -22.04 23.62
C LEU A 608 -0.59 -21.16 24.53
N LEU A 609 -1.91 -21.38 24.59
CA LEU A 609 -2.81 -20.68 25.52
C LEU A 609 -2.47 -21.01 26.97
N GLY A 610 -2.07 -22.26 27.25
CA GLY A 610 -1.80 -22.73 28.62
C GLY A 610 -3.06 -23.12 29.39
N PRO A 611 -2.91 -23.42 30.70
CA PRO A 611 -4.00 -24.02 31.48
C PRO A 611 -5.09 -23.03 31.89
N ASP A 612 -4.84 -21.73 31.81
CA ASP A 612 -5.77 -20.69 32.29
C ASP A 612 -6.86 -20.37 31.27
N TYR A 613 -6.75 -20.86 30.04
CA TYR A 613 -7.66 -20.57 28.93
C TYR A 613 -8.07 -21.88 28.21
N ASP A 614 -9.34 -21.95 27.77
CA ASP A 614 -9.86 -23.05 26.96
C ASP A 614 -9.89 -22.61 25.48
N LEU A 615 -9.24 -23.36 24.60
CA LEU A 615 -9.21 -23.08 23.16
C LEU A 615 -10.62 -23.04 22.54
N ALA A 616 -11.58 -23.75 23.12
CA ALA A 616 -12.97 -23.72 22.64
C ALA A 616 -13.60 -22.31 22.72
N ASP A 617 -13.14 -21.46 23.64
CA ASP A 617 -13.62 -20.10 23.81
C ASP A 617 -12.93 -19.10 22.86
N TYR A 618 -11.88 -19.52 22.13
CA TYR A 618 -11.08 -18.62 21.31
C TYR A 618 -11.06 -19.02 19.82
N GLU A 619 -11.03 -18.01 18.97
CA GLU A 619 -10.70 -18.10 17.56
C GLU A 619 -9.20 -17.88 17.39
N VAL A 620 -8.53 -18.74 16.62
CA VAL A 620 -7.14 -18.56 16.22
C VAL A 620 -7.12 -17.69 14.96
N VAL A 621 -6.41 -16.57 14.99
CA VAL A 621 -6.28 -15.71 13.82
C VAL A 621 -5.31 -16.34 12.82
N THR A 622 -5.73 -16.45 11.56
CA THR A 622 -4.96 -17.07 10.47
C THR A 622 -4.44 -16.08 9.43
N ASP A 623 -4.89 -14.83 9.47
CA ASP A 623 -4.37 -13.78 8.61
C ASP A 623 -2.88 -13.55 8.89
N ILE A 624 -2.13 -13.16 7.87
CA ILE A 624 -0.72 -12.76 8.02
C ILE A 624 -0.59 -11.24 8.05
N LEU A 625 0.55 -10.77 8.54
CA LEU A 625 0.90 -9.36 8.55
C LEU A 625 1.16 -8.82 7.13
N ASP A 626 0.89 -7.55 6.96
CA ASP A 626 1.40 -6.76 5.85
C ASP A 626 2.94 -6.84 5.81
N VAL A 627 3.52 -7.16 4.67
CA VAL A 627 4.97 -7.28 4.51
C VAL A 627 5.72 -5.98 4.85
N TRP A 628 5.05 -4.82 4.78
CA TRP A 628 5.61 -3.56 5.25
C TRP A 628 5.80 -3.51 6.77
N PHE A 629 5.05 -4.31 7.52
CA PHE A 629 5.28 -4.51 8.94
C PHE A 629 6.55 -5.34 9.18
N ASP A 630 6.78 -6.38 8.39
CA ASP A 630 7.99 -7.20 8.49
C ASP A 630 9.25 -6.35 8.27
N SER A 631 9.29 -5.60 7.17
CA SER A 631 10.42 -4.71 6.86
C SER A 631 10.49 -3.49 7.79
N GLY A 632 9.37 -3.00 8.28
CA GLY A 632 9.28 -1.94 9.28
C GLY A 632 9.98 -2.31 10.58
N SER A 633 9.85 -3.57 11.02
CA SER A 633 10.45 -4.10 12.25
C SER A 633 11.98 -4.27 12.21
N THR A 634 12.63 -4.02 11.06
CA THR A 634 14.10 -4.20 10.90
C THR A 634 14.93 -3.38 11.88
N HIS A 635 14.41 -2.25 12.35
CA HIS A 635 15.08 -1.46 13.38
C HIS A 635 15.24 -2.25 14.70
N SER A 636 14.34 -3.17 14.99
CA SER A 636 14.38 -4.03 16.18
C SER A 636 15.34 -5.23 15.99
N PHE A 637 15.04 -6.11 15.02
CA PHE A 637 15.80 -7.35 14.87
C PHE A 637 17.14 -7.20 14.14
N VAL A 638 17.46 -6.02 13.58
CA VAL A 638 18.78 -5.74 13.00
C VAL A 638 19.55 -4.73 13.82
N ILE A 639 19.02 -3.52 14.02
CA ILE A 639 19.78 -2.44 14.65
C ILE A 639 19.89 -2.67 16.16
N GLU A 640 18.78 -2.80 16.86
CA GLU A 640 18.82 -3.00 18.32
C GLU A 640 19.43 -4.35 18.68
N ALA A 641 19.14 -5.41 17.94
CA ALA A 641 19.70 -6.73 18.20
C ALA A 641 21.22 -6.80 18.04
N ARG A 642 21.81 -6.06 17.08
CA ARG A 642 23.26 -6.07 16.81
C ARG A 642 24.04 -5.02 17.61
N TYR A 643 23.42 -3.88 17.89
CA TYR A 643 24.13 -2.71 18.44
C TYR A 643 23.65 -2.28 19.82
N GLY A 644 22.64 -2.94 20.37
CA GLY A 644 22.05 -2.69 21.68
C GLY A 644 20.71 -1.98 21.63
N GLU A 645 19.89 -2.28 22.63
CA GLU A 645 18.56 -1.69 22.80
C GLU A 645 18.64 -0.16 22.79
N GLY A 646 17.70 0.46 22.10
CA GLY A 646 17.62 1.91 21.98
C GLY A 646 18.56 2.52 20.92
N THR A 647 19.40 1.73 20.23
CA THR A 647 20.22 2.21 19.12
C THR A 647 19.33 2.61 17.94
N ARG A 648 19.71 3.70 17.26
CA ARG A 648 19.09 4.16 16.01
C ARG A 648 20.12 4.06 14.88
N ALA A 649 19.63 3.99 13.65
CA ALA A 649 20.52 4.12 12.50
C ALA A 649 20.89 5.60 12.29
N ASP A 650 22.16 5.87 11.98
CA ASP A 650 22.60 7.21 11.59
C ASP A 650 21.97 7.63 10.26
N LEU A 651 21.74 6.66 9.35
CA LEU A 651 21.26 6.96 8.02
C LEU A 651 20.45 5.81 7.41
N TYR A 652 19.26 6.15 6.85
CA TYR A 652 18.52 5.36 5.86
C TYR A 652 18.72 5.96 4.47
N VAL A 653 18.86 5.11 3.44
CA VAL A 653 19.06 5.56 2.05
C VAL A 653 18.20 4.73 1.12
N GLU A 654 17.20 5.31 0.48
CA GLU A 654 16.35 4.64 -0.51
C GLU A 654 15.79 5.61 -1.58
N GLY A 655 15.08 5.06 -2.53
CA GLY A 655 14.34 5.82 -3.53
C GLY A 655 13.17 6.62 -2.97
N SER A 656 12.70 7.58 -3.72
CA SER A 656 11.61 8.49 -3.32
C SER A 656 10.25 7.79 -3.14
N ASP A 657 10.06 6.60 -3.70
CA ASP A 657 8.89 5.74 -3.48
C ASP A 657 8.79 5.25 -2.03
N GLN A 658 9.92 5.13 -1.31
CA GLN A 658 9.95 4.61 0.05
C GLN A 658 9.39 5.57 1.11
N HIS A 659 9.02 6.79 0.75
CA HIS A 659 8.20 7.65 1.63
C HIS A 659 6.81 7.05 1.89
N ARG A 660 6.28 6.26 0.94
CA ARG A 660 5.02 5.52 1.08
C ARG A 660 5.24 4.05 1.44
N GLY A 661 6.48 3.62 1.55
CA GLY A 661 6.90 2.27 1.89
C GLY A 661 7.72 2.22 3.18
N TRP A 662 8.95 1.73 3.09
CA TRP A 662 9.81 1.39 4.22
C TRP A 662 10.14 2.56 5.17
N PHE A 663 10.36 3.78 4.65
CA PHE A 663 10.59 4.94 5.52
C PHE A 663 9.41 5.18 6.45
N GLN A 664 8.18 5.01 5.93
CA GLN A 664 6.96 5.27 6.68
C GLN A 664 6.62 4.10 7.61
N SER A 665 6.68 2.84 7.16
CA SER A 665 6.36 1.69 8.01
C SER A 665 7.33 1.59 9.19
N SER A 666 8.64 1.75 8.94
CA SER A 666 9.66 1.76 9.98
C SER A 666 9.48 2.92 10.99
N LEU A 667 9.09 4.11 10.47
CA LEU A 667 8.74 5.25 11.32
C LEU A 667 7.53 4.96 12.22
N LEU A 668 6.45 4.45 11.66
CA LEU A 668 5.21 4.20 12.40
C LEU A 668 5.40 3.13 13.48
N GLU A 669 6.10 2.04 13.17
CA GLU A 669 6.38 1.00 14.16
C GLU A 669 7.26 1.50 15.29
N SER A 670 8.36 2.19 14.98
CA SER A 670 9.23 2.75 15.99
C SER A 670 8.53 3.86 16.79
N SER A 671 7.68 4.67 16.17
CA SER A 671 6.85 5.67 16.86
C SER A 671 5.87 5.01 17.83
N GLY A 672 5.16 3.96 17.39
CA GLY A 672 4.19 3.25 18.22
C GLY A 672 4.80 2.44 19.38
N THR A 673 6.00 1.89 19.19
CA THR A 673 6.63 1.00 20.17
C THR A 673 7.75 1.66 20.98
N ARG A 674 8.34 2.75 20.50
CA ARG A 674 9.49 3.45 21.10
C ARG A 674 9.31 4.97 21.25
N GLY A 675 8.24 5.55 20.69
CA GLY A 675 7.93 6.97 20.75
C GLY A 675 8.86 7.87 19.94
N ARG A 676 9.55 7.35 18.91
CA ARG A 676 10.57 8.08 18.14
C ARG A 676 10.83 7.45 16.77
N ALA A 677 11.51 8.20 15.87
CA ALA A 677 12.03 7.63 14.62
C ALA A 677 13.14 6.59 14.87
N PRO A 678 13.28 5.55 14.02
CA PRO A 678 14.34 4.55 14.12
C PRO A 678 15.66 5.02 13.52
N TYR A 679 15.71 6.21 12.95
CA TYR A 679 16.83 6.80 12.23
C TYR A 679 17.06 8.27 12.63
N ASP A 680 18.31 8.75 12.48
CA ASP A 680 18.67 10.17 12.69
C ASP A 680 18.57 10.98 11.39
N ALA A 681 18.87 10.33 10.26
CA ALA A 681 18.76 10.96 8.95
C ALA A 681 18.19 9.99 7.89
N VAL A 682 17.55 10.59 6.89
CA VAL A 682 17.05 9.90 5.69
C VAL A 682 17.56 10.60 4.45
N LEU A 683 18.24 9.86 3.58
CA LEU A 683 18.67 10.32 2.27
C LEU A 683 17.78 9.68 1.20
N THR A 684 17.17 10.52 0.38
CA THR A 684 16.26 10.10 -0.69
C THR A 684 16.87 10.36 -2.04
N HIS A 685 16.89 9.35 -2.92
CA HIS A 685 17.30 9.48 -4.31
C HIS A 685 16.11 9.34 -5.27
N GLY A 686 16.26 9.86 -6.50
CA GLY A 686 15.29 9.70 -7.58
C GLY A 686 15.36 8.30 -8.22
N PHE A 687 14.55 8.10 -9.28
CA PHE A 687 14.50 6.85 -10.04
C PHE A 687 15.56 6.81 -11.15
N ALA A 688 16.00 5.60 -11.47
CA ALA A 688 16.76 5.37 -12.71
C ALA A 688 15.79 5.23 -13.89
N LEU A 689 15.84 6.16 -14.82
CA LEU A 689 15.02 6.22 -16.03
C LEU A 689 15.84 5.77 -17.26
N ASP A 690 15.16 5.41 -18.36
CA ASP A 690 15.84 5.14 -19.62
C ASP A 690 16.50 6.40 -20.23
N GLY A 691 17.22 6.26 -21.33
CA GLY A 691 17.90 7.39 -21.99
C GLY A 691 16.95 8.50 -22.47
N THR A 692 15.66 8.21 -22.63
CA THR A 692 14.62 9.17 -23.02
C THR A 692 13.90 9.82 -21.83
N GLY A 693 14.22 9.40 -20.59
CA GLY A 693 13.61 9.89 -19.38
C GLY A 693 12.28 9.20 -19.01
N LYS A 694 12.05 7.99 -19.52
CA LYS A 694 10.86 7.19 -19.18
C LYS A 694 11.20 6.11 -18.17
N LYS A 695 10.22 5.76 -17.33
CA LYS A 695 10.32 4.62 -16.41
C LYS A 695 10.60 3.34 -17.20
N MET A 696 11.57 2.57 -16.75
CA MET A 696 11.94 1.31 -17.38
C MET A 696 10.94 0.21 -17.04
N SER A 697 10.47 -0.53 -18.04
CA SER A 697 9.64 -1.71 -17.84
C SER A 697 9.90 -2.78 -18.91
N LYS A 698 9.70 -4.04 -18.55
CA LYS A 698 9.85 -5.17 -19.50
C LYS A 698 8.83 -5.09 -20.63
N SER A 699 7.63 -4.58 -20.37
CA SER A 699 6.55 -4.42 -21.36
C SER A 699 6.88 -3.37 -22.42
N LEU A 700 7.61 -2.30 -22.04
CA LEU A 700 8.06 -1.26 -22.97
C LEU A 700 9.36 -1.64 -23.71
N GLY A 701 10.06 -2.71 -23.29
CA GLY A 701 11.32 -3.14 -23.89
C GLY A 701 12.48 -2.15 -23.70
N ASN A 702 12.37 -1.18 -22.79
CA ASN A 702 13.34 -0.10 -22.55
C ASN A 702 14.22 -0.36 -21.31
N VAL A 703 14.26 -1.60 -20.81
CA VAL A 703 15.05 -1.97 -19.63
C VAL A 703 16.54 -1.93 -19.94
N VAL A 704 17.29 -1.18 -19.13
CA VAL A 704 18.75 -1.21 -19.09
C VAL A 704 19.18 -2.20 -18.03
N ASP A 705 19.81 -3.30 -18.45
CA ASP A 705 20.19 -4.42 -17.59
C ASP A 705 21.57 -4.20 -16.95
N PRO A 706 21.69 -4.04 -15.61
CA PRO A 706 22.97 -3.86 -14.95
C PRO A 706 23.90 -5.07 -15.08
N LEU A 707 23.35 -6.29 -15.14
CA LEU A 707 24.15 -7.52 -15.26
C LEU A 707 24.86 -7.56 -16.60
N LYS A 708 24.18 -7.16 -17.67
CA LYS A 708 24.76 -7.07 -19.01
C LYS A 708 25.87 -6.02 -19.06
N ILE A 709 25.63 -4.84 -18.47
CA ILE A 709 26.66 -3.79 -18.42
C ILE A 709 27.90 -4.28 -17.65
N MET A 710 27.73 -4.92 -16.50
CA MET A 710 28.84 -5.47 -15.73
C MET A 710 29.62 -6.54 -16.51
N ALA A 711 28.93 -7.37 -17.30
CA ALA A 711 29.56 -8.41 -18.12
C ALA A 711 30.33 -7.85 -19.32
N GLU A 712 29.88 -6.76 -19.91
CA GLU A 712 30.46 -6.15 -21.12
C GLU A 712 31.49 -5.06 -20.78
N SER A 713 31.19 -4.17 -19.84
CA SER A 713 31.94 -2.94 -19.57
C SER A 713 32.57 -2.90 -18.17
N GLY A 714 32.10 -3.74 -17.25
CA GLY A 714 32.55 -3.76 -15.86
C GLY A 714 31.62 -2.98 -14.91
N ALA A 715 31.68 -3.34 -13.63
CA ALA A 715 30.92 -2.72 -12.54
C ALA A 715 31.37 -1.26 -12.29
N ASP A 716 32.65 -0.96 -12.42
CA ASP A 716 33.20 0.39 -12.20
C ASP A 716 32.56 1.43 -13.12
N ILE A 717 32.12 1.06 -14.31
CA ILE A 717 31.41 1.99 -15.20
C ILE A 717 30.05 2.42 -14.61
N LEU A 718 29.31 1.49 -13.99
CA LEU A 718 28.08 1.81 -13.26
C LEU A 718 28.40 2.63 -12.00
N ARG A 719 29.47 2.30 -11.28
CA ARG A 719 29.88 3.02 -10.09
C ARG A 719 30.29 4.46 -10.39
N VAL A 720 31.02 4.69 -11.50
CA VAL A 720 31.37 6.05 -11.97
C VAL A 720 30.12 6.81 -12.41
N TRP A 721 29.19 6.15 -13.08
CA TRP A 721 27.90 6.78 -13.44
C TRP A 721 27.17 7.27 -12.17
N VAL A 722 26.98 6.42 -11.16
CA VAL A 722 26.31 6.79 -9.91
C VAL A 722 27.06 7.93 -9.19
N ALA A 723 28.40 7.83 -9.10
CA ALA A 723 29.20 8.83 -8.40
C ALA A 723 29.25 10.20 -9.09
N SER A 724 28.98 10.24 -10.41
CA SER A 724 29.00 11.46 -11.21
C SER A 724 27.63 12.09 -11.46
N THR A 725 26.58 11.53 -10.88
CA THR A 725 25.20 11.93 -11.13
C THR A 725 24.63 12.69 -9.92
N ASP A 726 23.81 13.73 -10.19
CA ASP A 726 22.96 14.30 -9.17
C ASP A 726 21.77 13.36 -8.94
N TYR A 727 21.88 12.55 -7.89
CA TYR A 727 20.91 11.50 -7.56
C TYR A 727 19.70 11.97 -6.76
N PHE A 728 19.61 13.25 -6.40
CA PHE A 728 18.43 13.78 -5.69
C PHE A 728 17.19 13.88 -6.59
N ASP A 729 17.39 13.93 -7.90
CA ASP A 729 16.35 13.88 -8.90
C ASP A 729 16.42 12.57 -9.71
N ASP A 730 15.44 12.35 -10.58
CA ASP A 730 15.43 11.18 -11.46
C ASP A 730 16.62 11.20 -12.45
N VAL A 731 17.29 10.08 -12.54
CA VAL A 731 18.55 9.95 -13.27
C VAL A 731 18.36 9.12 -14.54
N ARG A 732 18.84 9.65 -15.67
CA ARG A 732 18.81 8.92 -16.94
C ARG A 732 20.01 7.99 -17.08
N ILE A 733 19.77 6.81 -17.66
CA ILE A 733 20.80 5.88 -18.08
C ILE A 733 20.51 5.34 -19.47
N GLY A 734 21.53 5.32 -20.32
CA GLY A 734 21.45 4.83 -21.68
C GLY A 734 22.84 4.72 -22.31
N LYS A 735 22.94 4.34 -23.57
CA LYS A 735 24.20 4.10 -24.24
C LYS A 735 25.14 5.32 -24.24
N GLU A 736 24.59 6.52 -24.45
CA GLU A 736 25.37 7.77 -24.48
C GLU A 736 25.92 8.11 -23.08
N VAL A 737 25.10 7.98 -22.05
CA VAL A 737 25.51 8.24 -20.66
C VAL A 737 26.61 7.26 -20.24
N LEU A 738 26.44 5.97 -20.56
CA LEU A 738 27.46 4.94 -20.27
C LEU A 738 28.76 5.15 -21.06
N ALA A 739 28.66 5.65 -22.31
CA ALA A 739 29.84 6.04 -23.08
C ALA A 739 30.59 7.21 -22.42
N GLY A 740 29.86 8.22 -21.89
CA GLY A 740 30.42 9.31 -21.09
C GLY A 740 31.13 8.83 -19.83
N SER A 741 30.48 7.93 -19.08
CA SER A 741 31.08 7.31 -17.87
C SER A 741 32.33 6.49 -18.19
N SER A 742 32.30 5.76 -19.30
CA SER A 742 33.48 5.00 -19.77
C SER A 742 34.66 5.93 -20.18
N ASP A 743 34.36 7.10 -20.79
CA ASP A 743 35.37 8.11 -21.12
C ASP A 743 35.94 8.75 -19.82
N ALA A 744 35.11 9.10 -18.89
CA ALA A 744 35.53 9.61 -17.58
C ALA A 744 36.44 8.60 -16.86
N TYR A 745 36.03 7.33 -16.81
CA TYR A 745 36.86 6.25 -16.24
C TYR A 745 38.22 6.13 -16.94
N ARG A 746 38.23 6.19 -18.26
CA ARG A 746 39.48 6.14 -19.07
C ARG A 746 40.41 7.30 -18.70
N LYS A 747 39.89 8.52 -18.56
CA LYS A 747 40.67 9.70 -18.16
C LYS A 747 41.27 9.54 -16.77
N LEU A 748 40.48 9.14 -15.79
CA LEU A 748 40.95 8.84 -14.42
C LEU A 748 42.07 7.80 -14.44
N ARG A 749 41.85 6.71 -15.15
CA ARG A 749 42.82 5.62 -15.27
C ARG A 749 44.12 6.06 -15.92
N ASN A 750 44.05 6.86 -16.98
CA ASN A 750 45.24 7.40 -17.68
C ASN A 750 46.04 8.33 -16.74
N THR A 751 45.35 9.14 -15.92
CA THR A 751 45.99 10.00 -14.92
C THR A 751 46.73 9.16 -13.86
N PHE A 752 46.10 8.10 -13.30
CA PHE A 752 46.76 7.20 -12.38
C PHE A 752 47.99 6.53 -13.03
N ARG A 753 47.87 6.07 -14.26
CA ARG A 753 48.99 5.47 -14.96
C ARG A 753 50.16 6.44 -15.16
N TYR A 754 49.85 7.69 -15.50
CA TYR A 754 50.85 8.74 -15.63
C TYR A 754 51.54 9.02 -14.31
N MET A 755 50.76 9.21 -13.23
CA MET A 755 51.32 9.49 -11.90
C MET A 755 52.19 8.33 -11.37
N LEU A 756 51.70 7.08 -11.49
CA LEU A 756 52.48 5.91 -11.09
C LEU A 756 53.77 5.74 -11.91
N GLY A 757 53.70 6.06 -13.17
CA GLY A 757 54.93 6.04 -14.02
C GLY A 757 55.89 7.16 -13.71
N ALA A 758 55.40 8.36 -13.43
CA ALA A 758 56.22 9.51 -13.04
C ALA A 758 56.90 9.36 -11.66
N LEU A 759 56.26 8.56 -10.79
CA LEU A 759 56.76 8.29 -9.42
C LEU A 759 57.44 6.90 -9.31
N SER A 760 57.81 6.27 -10.43
CA SER A 760 58.32 4.89 -10.41
C SER A 760 59.64 4.72 -9.68
N ASP A 761 60.46 5.77 -9.62
CA ASP A 761 61.74 5.86 -8.95
C ASP A 761 61.73 6.68 -7.65
N TYR A 762 60.52 7.14 -7.21
CA TYR A 762 60.36 7.90 -5.97
C TYR A 762 60.65 7.05 -4.73
N SER A 763 61.46 7.59 -3.85
CA SER A 763 61.77 7.04 -2.51
C SER A 763 61.27 7.98 -1.43
N GLU A 764 60.33 7.51 -0.59
CA GLU A 764 59.81 8.29 0.55
C GLU A 764 60.91 8.67 1.53
N GLU A 765 61.90 7.78 1.72
CA GLU A 765 62.99 8.02 2.67
C GLU A 765 63.94 9.17 2.26
N THR A 766 64.12 9.38 0.97
CA THR A 766 65.09 10.33 0.44
C THR A 766 64.51 11.57 -0.21
N GLU A 767 63.24 11.50 -0.65
CA GLU A 767 62.61 12.52 -1.50
C GLU A 767 61.34 13.13 -0.92
N ALA A 768 60.81 12.56 0.17
CA ALA A 768 59.65 13.13 0.82
C ALA A 768 59.96 14.50 1.43
N VAL A 769 59.15 15.48 1.12
CA VAL A 769 59.16 16.81 1.75
C VAL A 769 58.08 16.89 2.80
N ALA A 770 58.39 17.50 3.96
CA ALA A 770 57.39 17.72 4.98
C ALA A 770 56.30 18.64 4.47
N TYR A 771 55.05 18.31 4.82
CA TYR A 771 53.93 19.23 4.58
C TYR A 771 54.17 20.52 5.39
N ALA A 772 54.04 21.66 4.73
CA ALA A 772 54.19 22.97 5.34
C ALA A 772 52.99 23.32 6.26
#